data_e9f179f799223e89dc4d6e464f0c025e
#
_entry.id   e9f179f799223e89dc4d6e464f0c025e
#
_cell.length_a   1.000
_cell.length_b   1.000
_cell.length_c   1.000
_cell.angle_alpha   90.00
_cell.angle_beta   90.00
_cell.angle_gamma   90.00
#
_symmetry.space_group_name_H-M   'P 1'
#
loop_
_entity.id
_entity.type
_entity.pdbx_description
1 polymer ?
#
loop_
_entity_poly.entity_id
_entity_poly.type
_entity_poly.pdbx_seq_one_letter_code
_entity_poly.pdbx_strand_id
1 'polypeptide(L)'
;MLKNKRLFFLLTFFVYQNFAFANLVDEGILFKNPQNNSCLVYQPFLGVVEDIESLDIKSDKFEITDEKVLILNGNVEIDFPDGLLRSGKARVDQDNGLVDFKKNGDLFLEDYCFRADEGSFNKDKLSIKLSNGETFLNDRGLVINFDSLEGNIENEIILNQVSMTSCSNVSSGWELIAEKIVLNDESKRGYAKNVKIKAFDKTIVRFPAIPFATSKDRTSGFLEPSLSYSSDGVDFMIPYYQVTSKKSDLTIAARNISERGLGLEGNIRNIHGKTNNMRNLDFIYFGNDSKYKELYPNQSDSRWAFNLKDSFGKSKNVWAYIDWSKASDSLVLRDISGEISSIGSERKQNLKQNVEINGIFKNIEIKVAHQGYQTLNPILTNGYKKIPSIDLKYFKSFKKLSIYEHINYSNFKAEGIHGFFGNYGKNNKFQSYIEDPVEGSRIFYDFELSNFSQFSAYQVATSIGLKSISYNLKNENFKTNTVVVPSFKLDISSLYLRKDGMTTHTLRPRIFYGYVGYENQKINPVFDTNSLGMMNQLFNTDRFAGMDRIGDQNFYTLSLEYKKRKMNMDKISLKVSQKFYQDERRVSLHDMGMSSMEMGMSSMNMSPMMNMMSSDEGPLMIMGKWMPDMSTMIMTYGSYAKDVKKFPMAGITINRKFKSGKLGYAKRYKKMSGDFNTVLDYSEFFANFRLNSNYSLITKLKRDDDSDSKIESVLGIGYENCCFIFKITASDKNLSKYLDGYNPNTYTYLNDAWDNIIRIENKSRINFEFEFKGLNSSFEKVSRFMNNSILNY
;
A
#
# COMPACT_ATOMS: atom_id res chain seq x y z
N MET A 1 -34.02 28.12 5.44
CA MET A 1 -33.34 28.57 4.21
C MET A 1 -32.55 29.85 4.49
N LEU A 2 -31.51 29.85 5.32
CA LEU A 2 -30.62 31.01 5.61
C LEU A 2 -29.59 30.67 6.70
N LYS A 3 -28.82 29.55 6.55
CA LYS A 3 -27.66 29.23 7.41
C LYS A 3 -26.41 28.77 6.67
N ASN A 4 -26.46 28.67 5.36
CA ASN A 4 -25.30 28.13 4.56
C ASN A 4 -24.46 29.17 3.82
N LYS A 5 -24.64 30.47 4.09
CA LYS A 5 -23.83 31.51 3.39
C LYS A 5 -22.52 31.90 4.09
N ARG A 6 -22.27 31.46 5.34
CA ARG A 6 -21.02 31.83 6.06
C ARG A 6 -19.85 30.90 5.82
N LEU A 7 -20.07 29.69 5.31
CA LEU A 7 -18.98 28.75 5.02
C LEU A 7 -18.33 29.01 3.64
N PHE A 8 -19.05 29.65 2.73
CA PHE A 8 -18.54 29.94 1.38
C PHE A 8 -17.60 31.15 1.35
N PHE A 9 -17.71 32.06 2.32
CA PHE A 9 -16.89 33.29 2.37
C PHE A 9 -15.50 33.08 3.00
N LEU A 10 -15.27 32.00 3.76
CA LEU A 10 -13.96 31.67 4.32
C LEU A 10 -13.04 30.95 3.31
N LEU A 11 -13.58 30.33 2.27
CA LEU A 11 -12.83 29.68 1.21
C LEU A 11 -12.33 30.62 0.11
N THR A 12 -12.90 31.80 -0.04
CA THR A 12 -12.52 32.77 -1.07
C THR A 12 -11.40 33.74 -0.67
N PHE A 13 -11.03 33.79 0.62
CA PHE A 13 -9.99 34.73 1.08
C PHE A 13 -8.56 34.19 0.98
N PHE A 14 -8.35 32.92 0.60
CA PHE A 14 -7.01 32.29 0.48
C PHE A 14 -6.47 32.21 -0.97
N VAL A 15 -7.10 32.88 -1.96
CA VAL A 15 -6.76 32.63 -3.38
C VAL A 15 -5.83 33.71 -3.98
N TYR A 16 -5.46 34.77 -3.28
CA TYR A 16 -4.60 35.82 -3.84
C TYR A 16 -3.38 36.13 -2.98
N GLN A 17 -2.32 35.36 -3.14
CA GLN A 17 -0.95 35.86 -3.00
C GLN A 17 -0.03 35.14 -4.01
N ASN A 18 0.28 35.86 -5.10
CA ASN A 18 1.35 35.51 -6.02
C ASN A 18 2.70 35.82 -5.37
N PHE A 19 3.53 34.80 -5.18
CA PHE A 19 4.95 34.98 -4.92
C PHE A 19 5.75 34.56 -6.15
N ALA A 20 6.44 35.53 -6.71
CA ALA A 20 7.44 35.33 -7.73
C ALA A 20 8.70 34.70 -7.09
N PHE A 21 9.19 33.60 -7.68
CA PHE A 21 10.51 33.07 -7.37
C PHE A 21 11.50 33.53 -8.45
N ALA A 22 12.51 34.28 -8.02
CA ALA A 22 13.68 34.56 -8.81
C ALA A 22 14.66 33.39 -8.72
N ASN A 23 15.17 32.97 -9.86
CA ASN A 23 16.32 32.07 -9.98
C ASN A 23 17.59 32.86 -9.59
N LEU A 24 18.38 32.30 -8.68
CA LEU A 24 19.76 32.73 -8.49
C LEU A 24 20.63 31.46 -8.46
N VAL A 25 21.37 31.28 -9.52
CA VAL A 25 22.58 30.48 -9.62
C VAL A 25 23.71 31.49 -9.33
N ASP A 26 24.58 31.24 -8.34
CA ASP A 26 26.02 31.28 -8.44
C ASP A 26 26.74 31.39 -7.08
N GLU A 27 27.88 30.72 -7.05
CA GLU A 27 29.08 30.87 -6.20
C GLU A 27 29.02 30.28 -4.79
N GLY A 28 29.93 29.27 -4.60
CA GLY A 28 30.19 28.57 -3.38
C GLY A 28 30.57 29.43 -2.18
N ILE A 29 29.58 29.74 -1.39
CA ILE A 29 29.70 30.38 -0.08
C ILE A 29 28.73 29.64 0.85
N LEU A 30 29.16 29.40 2.09
CA LEU A 30 28.31 28.99 3.20
C LEU A 30 27.12 29.96 3.34
N PHE A 31 26.00 29.63 2.77
CA PHE A 31 24.77 30.42 2.93
C PHE A 31 24.00 29.98 4.17
N LYS A 32 23.97 30.75 5.20
CA LYS A 32 22.82 30.82 6.09
C LYS A 32 21.63 31.26 5.23
N ASN A 33 20.67 30.40 5.02
CA ASN A 33 19.43 30.77 4.34
C ASN A 33 18.76 31.89 5.14
N PRO A 34 18.69 33.16 4.64
CA PRO A 34 18.20 34.30 5.40
C PRO A 34 16.71 34.21 5.76
N GLN A 35 15.94 33.27 5.18
CA GLN A 35 14.52 33.08 5.48
C GLN A 35 14.24 31.98 6.52
N ASN A 36 15.22 31.13 6.82
CA ASN A 36 15.11 30.10 7.84
C ASN A 36 16.47 29.93 8.54
N ASN A 37 16.68 30.66 9.61
CA ASN A 37 17.93 30.66 10.41
C ASN A 37 18.31 29.29 11.02
N SER A 38 17.64 28.20 10.66
CA SER A 38 17.78 26.90 11.29
C SER A 38 18.42 25.82 10.41
N CYS A 39 18.62 26.06 9.10
CA CYS A 39 19.20 25.06 8.21
C CYS A 39 20.59 25.46 7.74
N LEU A 40 21.55 24.55 7.94
CA LEU A 40 22.86 24.65 7.32
C LEU A 40 22.72 24.09 5.89
N VAL A 41 23.04 24.91 4.92
CA VAL A 41 23.16 24.45 3.52
C VAL A 41 24.64 24.63 3.17
N TYR A 42 25.33 23.52 2.99
CA TYR A 42 26.67 23.51 2.44
C TYR A 42 26.58 23.15 0.96
N GLN A 43 27.04 24.04 0.10
CA GLN A 43 27.34 23.72 -1.28
C GLN A 43 28.86 23.57 -1.39
N PRO A 44 29.40 22.35 -1.60
CA PRO A 44 30.79 22.23 -1.94
C PRO A 44 31.02 22.98 -3.27
N PHE A 45 32.03 23.74 -3.33
CA PHE A 45 32.56 24.31 -4.55
C PHE A 45 33.13 23.16 -5.38
N LEU A 46 32.33 22.59 -6.24
CA LEU A 46 32.80 21.73 -7.31
C LEU A 46 33.26 22.65 -8.46
N GLY A 47 34.44 23.19 -8.31
CA GLY A 47 35.21 23.58 -9.50
C GLY A 47 35.39 22.32 -10.34
N VAL A 48 35.11 22.41 -11.62
CA VAL A 48 35.45 21.34 -12.55
C VAL A 48 36.94 21.09 -12.42
N VAL A 49 37.33 20.00 -11.75
CA VAL A 49 38.69 19.52 -11.74
C VAL A 49 38.88 18.91 -13.13
N GLU A 50 39.46 19.65 -14.06
CA GLU A 50 39.98 19.08 -15.30
C GLU A 50 40.97 17.99 -14.90
N ASP A 51 41.06 16.90 -15.67
CA ASP A 51 42.00 15.79 -15.46
C ASP A 51 43.43 16.34 -15.29
N ILE A 52 43.82 16.58 -14.04
CA ILE A 52 45.15 17.07 -13.70
C ILE A 52 46.02 15.86 -13.39
N GLU A 53 46.88 15.50 -14.31
CA GLU A 53 47.86 14.43 -14.12
C GLU A 53 49.00 14.83 -13.14
N SER A 54 49.07 16.09 -12.72
CA SER A 54 50.15 16.63 -11.86
C SER A 54 49.62 17.59 -10.78
N LEU A 55 50.40 17.76 -9.69
CA LEU A 55 50.10 18.74 -8.65
C LEU A 55 50.22 20.17 -9.21
N ASP A 56 49.10 20.92 -9.16
CA ASP A 56 49.15 22.39 -9.41
C ASP A 56 49.17 23.13 -8.04
N ILE A 57 50.17 23.96 -7.83
CA ILE A 57 50.42 24.62 -6.55
C ILE A 57 50.47 26.12 -6.75
N LYS A 58 49.65 26.86 -5.99
CA LYS A 58 49.59 28.31 -5.94
C LYS A 58 49.81 28.77 -4.51
N SER A 59 50.62 29.80 -4.30
CA SER A 59 50.85 30.43 -2.99
C SER A 59 51.44 31.85 -3.16
N ASP A 60 51.25 32.70 -2.16
CA ASP A 60 51.84 34.05 -2.19
C ASP A 60 53.37 34.00 -2.09
N LYS A 61 53.92 33.05 -1.32
CA LYS A 61 55.33 32.82 -1.13
C LYS A 61 55.67 31.35 -1.03
N PHE A 62 56.73 30.89 -1.69
CA PHE A 62 57.22 29.53 -1.56
C PHE A 62 58.74 29.50 -1.33
N GLU A 63 59.19 28.50 -0.62
CA GLU A 63 60.60 28.22 -0.36
C GLU A 63 60.85 26.72 -0.58
N ILE A 64 61.95 26.38 -1.26
CA ILE A 64 62.34 24.99 -1.53
C ILE A 64 63.55 24.70 -0.66
N THR A 65 63.47 23.65 0.15
CA THR A 65 64.62 23.16 0.93
C THR A 65 65.43 22.13 0.14
N ASP A 66 66.67 21.84 0.59
CA ASP A 66 67.60 20.89 -0.07
C ASP A 66 67.05 19.48 -0.15
N GLU A 67 66.00 19.16 0.60
CA GLU A 67 65.33 17.85 0.64
C GLU A 67 64.09 17.77 -0.26
N LYS A 68 63.92 18.62 -1.28
CA LYS A 68 62.74 18.69 -2.15
C LYS A 68 61.41 18.92 -1.42
N VAL A 69 61.48 19.57 -0.27
CA VAL A 69 60.30 19.95 0.48
C VAL A 69 59.95 21.39 0.15
N LEU A 70 58.70 21.59 -0.25
CA LEU A 70 58.13 22.90 -0.53
C LEU A 70 57.45 23.45 0.72
N ILE A 71 57.85 24.68 1.14
CA ILE A 71 57.20 25.43 2.21
C ILE A 71 56.41 26.57 1.56
N LEU A 72 55.10 26.54 1.69
CA LEU A 72 54.13 27.45 1.07
C LEU A 72 53.55 28.35 2.15
N ASN A 73 53.45 29.65 1.90
CA ASN A 73 52.92 30.62 2.84
C ASN A 73 52.00 31.62 2.12
N GLY A 74 50.81 31.83 2.68
CA GLY A 74 49.81 32.76 2.21
C GLY A 74 48.98 32.21 1.05
N ASN A 75 47.67 32.22 1.18
CA ASN A 75 46.71 31.79 0.15
C ASN A 75 47.12 30.51 -0.63
N VAL A 76 47.52 29.51 0.15
CA VAL A 76 47.97 28.25 -0.45
C VAL A 76 46.81 27.51 -1.06
N GLU A 77 46.92 27.14 -2.35
CA GLU A 77 45.99 26.27 -3.06
C GLU A 77 46.81 25.16 -3.71
N ILE A 78 46.46 23.90 -3.43
CA ILE A 78 47.11 22.72 -3.96
C ILE A 78 46.03 21.83 -4.61
N ASP A 79 46.04 21.80 -5.95
CA ASP A 79 45.19 20.90 -6.73
C ASP A 79 45.91 19.56 -6.96
N PHE A 80 45.21 18.45 -6.71
CA PHE A 80 45.70 17.08 -6.95
C PHE A 80 44.58 16.24 -7.59
N PRO A 81 44.91 15.09 -8.24
CA PRO A 81 43.94 14.38 -9.10
C PRO A 81 42.60 14.12 -8.48
N ASP A 82 42.54 13.89 -7.18
CA ASP A 82 41.27 13.51 -6.49
C ASP A 82 40.83 14.57 -5.45
N GLY A 83 41.35 15.81 -5.54
CA GLY A 83 40.95 16.81 -4.58
C GLY A 83 41.70 18.15 -4.62
N LEU A 84 41.35 19.01 -3.67
CA LEU A 84 41.88 20.35 -3.53
C LEU A 84 42.14 20.67 -2.04
N LEU A 85 43.31 21.20 -1.73
CA LEU A 85 43.64 21.74 -0.41
C LEU A 85 43.80 23.27 -0.51
N ARG A 86 43.09 23.99 0.37
CA ARG A 86 43.30 25.44 0.60
C ARG A 86 43.76 25.64 2.03
N SER A 87 44.78 26.43 2.25
CA SER A 87 45.33 26.70 3.57
C SER A 87 46.08 28.01 3.67
N GLY A 88 46.28 28.52 4.87
CA GLY A 88 47.14 29.68 5.09
C GLY A 88 48.65 29.35 5.05
N LYS A 89 49.02 28.11 5.29
CA LYS A 89 50.39 27.58 5.23
C LYS A 89 50.38 26.08 4.95
N ALA A 90 51.22 25.61 4.02
CA ALA A 90 51.43 24.21 3.77
C ALA A 90 52.89 23.84 3.60
N ARG A 91 53.21 22.56 3.89
CA ARG A 91 54.49 21.89 3.60
C ARG A 91 54.19 20.69 2.75
N VAL A 92 54.79 20.63 1.57
CA VAL A 92 54.63 19.53 0.63
C VAL A 92 55.94 18.78 0.49
N ASP A 93 55.94 17.51 0.89
CA ASP A 93 57.07 16.58 0.69
C ASP A 93 56.73 15.73 -0.55
N GLN A 94 57.37 16.05 -1.66
CA GLN A 94 57.10 15.43 -2.97
C GLN A 94 57.51 13.98 -3.03
N ASP A 95 58.65 13.60 -2.34
CA ASP A 95 59.17 12.24 -2.38
C ASP A 95 58.30 11.26 -1.57
N ASN A 96 57.64 11.73 -0.53
CA ASN A 96 56.80 10.92 0.34
C ASN A 96 55.27 11.11 0.09
N GLY A 97 54.92 11.96 -0.86
CA GLY A 97 53.50 12.30 -1.15
C GLY A 97 52.73 12.90 0.04
N LEU A 98 53.43 13.51 1.00
CA LEU A 98 52.86 14.05 2.23
C LEU A 98 52.65 15.57 2.12
N VAL A 99 51.45 16.01 2.47
CA VAL A 99 51.08 17.42 2.56
C VAL A 99 50.65 17.71 3.97
N ASP A 100 51.44 18.55 4.70
CA ASP A 100 51.08 19.08 6.02
C ASP A 100 50.52 20.49 5.81
N PHE A 101 49.46 20.86 6.52
CA PHE A 101 48.92 22.21 6.50
C PHE A 101 48.65 22.77 7.90
N LYS A 102 48.72 24.10 8.00
CA LYS A 102 48.44 24.85 9.23
C LYS A 102 47.70 26.15 8.88
N LYS A 103 47.05 26.74 9.88
CA LYS A 103 46.23 27.96 9.75
C LYS A 103 44.99 27.77 8.88
N ASN A 104 44.11 26.92 9.35
CA ASN A 104 42.82 26.65 8.77
C ASN A 104 42.97 26.11 7.34
N GLY A 105 42.91 24.79 7.20
CA GLY A 105 42.90 24.13 5.92
C GLY A 105 41.51 23.59 5.57
N ASP A 106 41.11 23.85 4.33
CA ASP A 106 39.94 23.24 3.71
C ASP A 106 40.45 22.17 2.73
N LEU A 107 40.18 20.90 3.03
CA LEU A 107 40.51 19.77 2.22
C LEU A 107 39.26 19.21 1.55
N PHE A 108 39.17 19.29 0.23
CA PHE A 108 38.10 18.77 -0.59
C PHE A 108 38.56 17.48 -1.26
N LEU A 109 37.81 16.39 -1.07
CA LEU A 109 37.97 15.12 -1.73
C LEU A 109 36.66 14.82 -2.46
N GLU A 110 36.66 13.86 -3.39
CA GLU A 110 35.51 13.58 -4.26
C GLU A 110 34.17 13.51 -3.50
N ASP A 111 34.13 12.81 -2.37
CA ASP A 111 32.92 12.61 -1.57
C ASP A 111 32.94 13.36 -0.21
N TYR A 112 34.04 14.00 0.20
CA TYR A 112 34.24 14.56 1.53
C TYR A 112 34.80 15.97 1.47
N CYS A 113 34.37 16.78 2.41
CA CYS A 113 34.92 18.09 2.67
C CYS A 113 35.28 18.21 4.16
N PHE A 114 36.53 18.48 4.43
CA PHE A 114 37.05 18.66 5.80
C PHE A 114 37.59 20.08 5.97
N ARG A 115 37.29 20.69 7.09
CA ARG A 115 37.94 21.91 7.56
C ARG A 115 38.63 21.60 8.87
N ALA A 116 39.85 21.99 9.04
CA ALA A 116 40.59 21.76 10.26
C ALA A 116 41.64 22.87 10.51
N ASP A 117 41.99 23.09 11.78
CA ASP A 117 43.03 24.07 12.16
C ASP A 117 44.40 23.69 11.57
N GLU A 118 44.72 22.40 11.68
CA GLU A 118 45.92 21.79 11.11
C GLU A 118 45.69 20.33 10.74
N GLY A 119 46.50 19.84 9.83
CA GLY A 119 46.41 18.44 9.43
C GLY A 119 47.49 18.01 8.49
N SER A 120 47.54 16.71 8.24
CA SER A 120 48.39 16.06 7.24
C SER A 120 47.57 15.13 6.38
N PHE A 121 47.89 15.09 5.09
CA PHE A 121 47.29 14.19 4.12
C PHE A 121 48.40 13.56 3.29
N ASN A 122 48.41 12.24 3.18
CA ASN A 122 49.35 11.50 2.32
C ASN A 122 48.54 10.93 1.14
N LYS A 123 48.82 11.45 -0.06
CA LYS A 123 48.09 11.08 -1.28
C LYS A 123 48.33 9.65 -1.73
N ASP A 124 49.55 9.11 -1.52
CA ASP A 124 49.91 7.78 -1.99
C ASP A 124 49.41 6.67 -1.06
N LYS A 125 49.25 6.98 0.23
CA LYS A 125 48.74 6.08 1.26
C LYS A 125 47.28 6.33 1.60
N LEU A 126 46.67 7.36 1.04
CA LEU A 126 45.32 7.83 1.34
C LEU A 126 45.07 7.99 2.86
N SER A 127 46.13 8.33 3.62
CA SER A 127 46.05 8.52 5.04
C SER A 127 45.82 10.00 5.38
N ILE A 128 44.96 10.25 6.36
CA ILE A 128 44.57 11.59 6.79
C ILE A 128 44.71 11.71 8.30
N LYS A 129 45.17 12.86 8.75
CA LYS A 129 45.21 13.22 10.16
C LYS A 129 44.86 14.70 10.28
N LEU A 130 43.77 15.00 10.99
CA LEU A 130 43.27 16.35 11.19
C LEU A 130 43.08 16.64 12.68
N SER A 131 43.29 17.90 13.09
CA SER A 131 43.08 18.34 14.46
C SER A 131 42.11 19.50 14.48
N ASN A 132 41.20 19.51 15.46
CA ASN A 132 40.15 20.52 15.67
C ASN A 132 39.43 20.87 14.36
N GLY A 133 38.61 19.93 13.87
CA GLY A 133 38.01 20.10 12.57
C GLY A 133 36.52 19.84 12.53
N GLU A 134 35.99 20.14 11.36
CA GLU A 134 34.61 19.86 10.99
C GLU A 134 34.51 19.18 9.62
N THR A 135 33.51 18.33 9.44
CA THR A 135 33.15 17.76 8.13
C THR A 135 31.66 17.84 7.93
N PHE A 136 31.24 17.90 6.67
CA PHE A 136 29.84 18.01 6.31
C PHE A 136 29.42 16.85 5.43
N LEU A 137 28.39 16.12 5.87
CA LEU A 137 27.78 15.04 5.10
C LEU A 137 26.60 15.60 4.29
N ASN A 138 26.84 15.92 3.02
CA ASN A 138 25.86 16.54 2.11
C ASN A 138 24.56 15.74 1.97
N ASP A 139 24.67 14.42 1.81
CA ASP A 139 23.54 13.53 1.62
C ASP A 139 22.56 13.54 2.79
N ARG A 140 23.01 13.89 3.97
CA ARG A 140 22.24 13.88 5.22
C ARG A 140 22.02 15.26 5.84
N GLY A 141 22.71 16.27 5.34
CA GLY A 141 22.68 17.62 5.91
C GLY A 141 23.23 17.68 7.35
N LEU A 142 24.28 16.89 7.64
CA LEU A 142 24.90 16.80 8.97
C LEU A 142 26.25 17.49 8.99
N VAL A 143 26.49 18.27 10.03
CA VAL A 143 27.81 18.77 10.41
C VAL A 143 28.35 17.86 11.51
N ILE A 144 29.61 17.45 11.38
CA ILE A 144 30.34 16.65 12.34
C ILE A 144 31.56 17.45 12.76
N ASN A 145 31.67 17.83 14.04
CA ASN A 145 32.84 18.41 14.61
C ASN A 145 33.63 17.36 15.38
N PHE A 146 34.95 17.46 15.39
CA PHE A 146 35.85 16.52 16.07
C PHE A 146 37.11 17.22 16.59
N ASP A 147 37.64 16.71 17.69
CA ASP A 147 38.95 17.18 18.19
C ASP A 147 40.09 16.59 17.37
N SER A 148 39.97 15.32 16.98
CA SER A 148 40.91 14.68 16.07
C SER A 148 40.22 13.68 15.14
N LEU A 149 40.73 13.64 13.90
CA LEU A 149 40.39 12.62 12.88
C LEU A 149 41.68 12.01 12.39
N GLU A 150 41.78 10.69 12.39
CA GLU A 150 42.95 9.96 11.87
C GLU A 150 42.52 8.64 11.21
N GLY A 151 43.25 8.25 10.19
CA GLY A 151 43.00 6.96 9.54
C GLY A 151 43.36 6.93 8.07
N ASN A 152 42.85 5.91 7.40
CA ASN A 152 42.95 5.72 5.96
C ASN A 152 41.55 5.76 5.35
N ILE A 153 41.35 6.59 4.33
CA ILE A 153 40.04 6.89 3.74
C ILE A 153 39.38 5.63 3.14
N GLU A 154 40.17 4.70 2.58
CA GLU A 154 39.66 3.47 2.01
C GLU A 154 39.40 2.35 3.03
N ASN A 155 39.98 2.43 4.24
CA ASN A 155 39.91 1.37 5.23
C ASN A 155 39.14 1.80 6.48
N GLU A 156 39.78 2.52 7.36
CA GLU A 156 39.20 2.92 8.65
C GLU A 156 39.57 4.36 8.99
N ILE A 157 38.55 5.12 9.38
CA ILE A 157 38.69 6.47 9.92
C ILE A 157 38.20 6.49 11.37
N ILE A 158 38.99 7.11 12.25
CA ILE A 158 38.70 7.26 13.65
C ILE A 158 38.55 8.77 13.96
N LEU A 159 37.41 9.13 14.54
CA LEU A 159 37.14 10.48 15.04
C LEU A 159 37.01 10.41 16.56
N ASN A 160 37.66 11.35 17.28
CA ASN A 160 37.58 11.45 18.73
C ASN A 160 36.87 12.76 19.14
N GLN A 161 36.15 12.72 20.27
CA GLN A 161 35.36 13.82 20.82
C GLN A 161 34.46 14.46 19.76
N VAL A 162 33.55 13.65 19.28
CA VAL A 162 32.74 14.03 18.14
C VAL A 162 31.41 14.63 18.58
N SER A 163 31.03 15.75 17.97
CA SER A 163 29.64 16.23 18.00
C SER A 163 29.05 16.27 16.60
N MET A 164 27.80 15.87 16.48
CA MET A 164 27.10 15.78 15.20
C MET A 164 25.70 16.37 15.30
N THR A 165 25.32 17.23 14.35
CA THR A 165 23.99 17.83 14.28
C THR A 165 23.61 18.23 12.85
N SER A 166 22.29 18.31 12.58
CA SER A 166 21.75 18.98 11.38
C SER A 166 21.31 20.42 11.66
N CYS A 167 21.48 20.90 12.88
CA CYS A 167 20.98 22.18 13.34
C CYS A 167 22.04 23.27 13.27
N SER A 168 21.66 24.47 12.85
CA SER A 168 22.55 25.65 12.93
C SER A 168 22.72 26.19 14.34
N ASN A 169 21.78 25.86 15.24
CA ASN A 169 21.82 26.23 16.65
C ASN A 169 21.48 25.00 17.50
N VAL A 170 22.48 24.48 18.21
CA VAL A 170 22.37 23.27 19.04
C VAL A 170 21.46 23.50 20.24
N SER A 171 21.44 24.67 20.81
CA SER A 171 20.59 24.98 21.98
C SER A 171 19.09 24.92 21.69
N SER A 172 18.69 25.17 20.45
CA SER A 172 17.28 25.02 20.00
C SER A 172 17.02 23.77 19.16
N GLY A 173 18.01 22.91 19.03
CA GLY A 173 17.99 21.74 18.18
C GLY A 173 18.38 20.44 18.91
N TRP A 174 19.05 19.58 18.18
CA TRP A 174 19.60 18.34 18.71
C TRP A 174 21.09 18.22 18.41
N GLU A 175 21.78 17.49 19.25
CA GLU A 175 23.21 17.19 19.15
C GLU A 175 23.45 15.73 19.58
N LEU A 176 24.18 14.97 18.77
CA LEU A 176 24.75 13.71 19.18
C LEU A 176 26.24 13.93 19.54
N ILE A 177 26.61 13.60 20.77
CA ILE A 177 27.98 13.65 21.24
C ILE A 177 28.47 12.23 21.43
N ALA A 178 29.66 11.93 20.90
CA ALA A 178 30.30 10.63 21.06
C ALA A 178 31.76 10.82 21.46
N GLU A 179 32.29 10.00 22.38
CA GLU A 179 33.71 9.98 22.75
C GLU A 179 34.57 9.57 21.54
N LYS A 180 34.10 8.58 20.78
CA LYS A 180 34.82 8.03 19.62
C LYS A 180 33.82 7.56 18.58
N ILE A 181 34.09 7.87 17.32
CA ILE A 181 33.39 7.27 16.15
C ILE A 181 34.44 6.56 15.29
N VAL A 182 34.17 5.34 14.92
CA VAL A 182 34.97 4.56 13.98
C VAL A 182 34.13 4.30 12.75
N LEU A 183 34.66 4.66 11.59
CA LEU A 183 34.08 4.40 10.25
C LEU A 183 34.95 3.40 9.56
N ASN A 184 34.40 2.27 9.14
CA ASN A 184 35.12 1.25 8.42
C ASN A 184 34.50 1.13 7.01
N ASP A 185 35.27 1.47 6.01
CA ASP A 185 34.81 1.53 4.62
C ASP A 185 34.66 0.15 4.01
N GLU A 186 35.49 -0.81 4.36
CA GLU A 186 35.40 -2.19 3.87
C GLU A 186 34.08 -2.87 4.28
N SER A 187 33.73 -2.75 5.55
CA SER A 187 32.47 -3.31 6.08
C SER A 187 31.27 -2.41 5.84
N LYS A 188 31.46 -1.18 5.36
CA LYS A 188 30.44 -0.12 5.24
C LYS A 188 29.67 0.11 6.55
N ARG A 189 30.38 -0.02 7.67
CA ARG A 189 29.84 0.12 9.03
C ARG A 189 30.63 1.12 9.87
N GLY A 190 29.92 1.76 10.75
CA GLY A 190 30.52 2.55 11.81
C GLY A 190 29.96 2.20 13.17
N TYR A 191 30.66 2.56 14.21
CA TYR A 191 30.12 2.57 15.55
C TYR A 191 30.56 3.83 16.31
N ALA A 192 29.66 4.35 17.12
CA ALA A 192 29.92 5.45 18.02
C ALA A 192 29.92 4.93 19.46
N LYS A 193 30.94 5.33 20.24
CA LYS A 193 31.13 4.89 21.64
C LYS A 193 30.78 6.03 22.59
N ASN A 194 30.19 5.68 23.76
CA ASN A 194 29.76 6.61 24.79
C ASN A 194 28.90 7.78 24.26
N VAL A 195 27.82 7.39 23.55
CA VAL A 195 26.94 8.32 22.85
C VAL A 195 25.98 9.01 23.82
N LYS A 196 25.88 10.33 23.72
CA LYS A 196 24.86 11.16 24.38
C LYS A 196 24.03 11.86 23.32
N ILE A 197 22.75 11.68 23.33
CA ILE A 197 21.82 12.45 22.48
C ILE A 197 21.23 13.56 23.35
N LYS A 198 21.47 14.81 22.94
CA LYS A 198 20.88 16.00 23.55
C LYS A 198 19.80 16.56 22.63
N ALA A 199 18.76 17.11 23.20
CA ALA A 199 17.83 18.01 22.52
C ALA A 199 17.52 19.17 23.46
N PHE A 200 17.52 20.37 22.92
CA PHE A 200 17.35 21.62 23.69
C PHE A 200 18.30 21.70 24.89
N ASP A 201 19.57 21.40 24.67
CA ASP A 201 20.66 21.34 25.66
C ASP A 201 20.50 20.29 26.79
N LYS A 202 19.42 19.50 26.79
CA LYS A 202 19.20 18.46 27.79
C LYS A 202 19.57 17.10 27.22
N THR A 203 20.33 16.30 27.97
CA THR A 203 20.58 14.90 27.60
C THR A 203 19.32 14.11 27.75
N ILE A 204 18.82 13.56 26.63
CA ILE A 204 17.61 12.73 26.56
C ILE A 204 17.96 11.26 26.83
N VAL A 205 19.04 10.77 26.18
CA VAL A 205 19.42 9.37 26.23
C VAL A 205 20.93 9.20 26.15
N ARG A 206 21.45 8.14 26.76
CA ARG A 206 22.84 7.69 26.70
C ARG A 206 22.94 6.25 26.28
N PHE A 207 23.85 5.97 25.37
CA PHE A 207 24.14 4.62 24.90
C PHE A 207 25.65 4.34 25.06
N PRO A 208 26.01 3.13 25.53
CA PRO A 208 27.43 2.76 25.61
C PRO A 208 28.06 2.63 24.22
N ALA A 209 27.30 2.19 23.23
CA ALA A 209 27.69 2.15 21.84
C ALA A 209 26.47 2.12 20.91
N ILE A 210 26.59 2.73 19.73
CA ILE A 210 25.60 2.70 18.66
C ILE A 210 26.29 2.28 17.38
N PRO A 211 25.97 1.11 16.81
CA PRO A 211 26.35 0.76 15.45
C PRO A 211 25.48 1.48 14.43
N PHE A 212 26.06 1.92 13.31
CA PHE A 212 25.34 2.58 12.23
C PHE A 212 25.95 2.24 10.85
N ALA A 213 25.19 2.52 9.79
CA ALA A 213 25.63 2.37 8.41
C ALA A 213 26.40 3.59 7.92
N THR A 214 27.49 3.39 7.19
CA THR A 214 28.24 4.45 6.52
C THR A 214 27.87 4.62 5.05
N SER A 215 27.16 3.67 4.47
CA SER A 215 26.72 3.69 3.07
C SER A 215 25.20 3.66 2.92
N LYS A 216 24.71 3.86 1.69
CA LYS A 216 23.30 3.67 1.30
C LYS A 216 22.89 2.19 1.24
N ASP A 217 23.81 1.26 1.45
CA ASP A 217 23.53 -0.16 1.45
C ASP A 217 22.72 -0.57 2.69
N ARG A 218 22.03 -1.70 2.56
CA ARG A 218 21.25 -2.26 3.67
C ARG A 218 22.17 -2.64 4.82
N THR A 219 21.96 -2.04 5.97
CA THR A 219 22.75 -2.26 7.18
C THR A 219 21.88 -2.61 8.37
N SER A 220 22.38 -3.50 9.23
CA SER A 220 21.70 -3.89 10.46
C SER A 220 21.73 -2.77 11.49
N GLY A 221 20.61 -2.58 12.20
CA GLY A 221 20.52 -1.56 13.25
C GLY A 221 19.09 -1.40 13.78
N PHE A 222 18.95 -0.64 14.85
CA PHE A 222 17.65 -0.24 15.35
C PHE A 222 16.98 0.72 14.38
N LEU A 223 15.70 0.49 14.15
CA LEU A 223 14.84 1.41 13.41
C LEU A 223 14.14 2.36 14.40
N GLU A 224 13.48 3.36 13.84
CA GLU A 224 12.74 4.35 14.62
C GLU A 224 11.69 3.67 15.53
N PRO A 225 11.73 3.91 16.85
CA PRO A 225 10.70 3.41 17.74
C PRO A 225 9.36 4.11 17.47
N SER A 226 8.27 3.40 17.69
CA SER A 226 6.92 3.97 17.59
C SER A 226 6.28 4.07 18.97
N LEU A 227 5.56 5.14 19.19
CA LEU A 227 4.81 5.41 20.41
C LEU A 227 3.40 5.88 20.05
N SER A 228 2.40 5.23 20.64
CA SER A 228 1.01 5.67 20.51
C SER A 228 0.25 5.45 21.81
N TYR A 229 -0.87 6.13 21.94
CA TYR A 229 -1.79 6.00 23.06
C TYR A 229 -3.20 5.72 22.53
N SER A 230 -3.88 4.77 23.11
CA SER A 230 -5.24 4.38 22.72
C SER A 230 -6.06 3.89 23.92
N SER A 231 -7.25 3.35 23.69
CA SER A 231 -8.04 2.63 24.68
C SER A 231 -7.36 1.37 25.23
N ASP A 232 -6.30 0.89 24.56
CA ASP A 232 -5.47 -0.22 25.02
C ASP A 232 -4.24 0.29 25.81
N GLY A 233 -4.22 1.57 26.17
CA GLY A 233 -3.14 2.24 26.89
C GLY A 233 -1.99 2.65 25.98
N VAL A 234 -0.78 2.66 26.51
CA VAL A 234 0.45 3.01 25.78
C VAL A 234 0.92 1.83 24.96
N ASP A 235 1.10 2.04 23.66
CA ASP A 235 1.65 1.07 22.72
C ASP A 235 3.04 1.56 22.27
N PHE A 236 4.06 0.89 22.71
CA PHE A 236 5.45 1.20 22.45
C PHE A 236 6.14 0.04 21.75
N MET A 237 6.85 0.33 20.66
CA MET A 237 7.54 -0.67 19.86
C MET A 237 8.95 -0.21 19.49
N ILE A 238 9.91 -1.12 19.60
CA ILE A 238 11.29 -0.90 19.16
C ILE A 238 11.64 -1.94 18.10
N PRO A 239 11.73 -1.55 16.81
CA PRO A 239 12.13 -2.46 15.75
C PRO A 239 13.64 -2.51 15.59
N TYR A 240 14.15 -3.70 15.29
CA TYR A 240 15.53 -3.96 14.90
C TYR A 240 15.56 -4.61 13.52
N TYR A 241 16.32 -4.02 12.62
CA TYR A 241 16.56 -4.53 11.28
C TYR A 241 17.88 -5.27 11.21
N GLN A 242 17.86 -6.50 10.71
CA GLN A 242 19.05 -7.35 10.56
C GLN A 242 19.24 -7.75 9.10
N VAL A 243 20.36 -7.40 8.52
CA VAL A 243 20.79 -7.94 7.23
C VAL A 243 21.44 -9.31 7.52
N THR A 244 20.80 -10.37 7.09
CA THR A 244 21.30 -11.76 7.30
C THR A 244 22.17 -12.22 6.14
N SER A 245 21.96 -11.69 4.93
CA SER A 245 22.79 -11.91 3.74
C SER A 245 22.53 -10.85 2.67
N LYS A 246 23.29 -10.89 1.55
CA LYS A 246 23.01 -10.03 0.39
C LYS A 246 21.57 -10.19 -0.16
N LYS A 247 20.94 -11.34 0.10
CA LYS A 247 19.61 -11.69 -0.41
C LYS A 247 18.54 -11.87 0.67
N SER A 248 18.87 -11.64 1.93
CA SER A 248 17.90 -11.81 3.03
C SER A 248 18.07 -10.78 4.12
N ASP A 249 16.95 -10.43 4.72
CA ASP A 249 16.87 -9.55 5.88
C ASP A 249 15.70 -9.94 6.81
N LEU A 250 15.78 -9.46 8.03
CA LEU A 250 14.81 -9.64 9.08
C LEU A 250 14.55 -8.29 9.75
N THR A 251 13.30 -7.93 9.93
CA THR A 251 12.91 -6.89 10.88
C THR A 251 12.16 -7.56 12.02
N ILE A 252 12.57 -7.34 13.25
CA ILE A 252 11.89 -7.85 14.45
C ILE A 252 11.71 -6.72 15.44
N ALA A 253 10.54 -6.63 16.08
CA ALA A 253 10.25 -5.63 17.08
C ALA A 253 9.69 -6.23 18.34
N ALA A 254 10.21 -5.81 19.48
CA ALA A 254 9.55 -5.94 20.75
C ALA A 254 8.48 -4.84 20.86
N ARG A 255 7.24 -5.23 21.17
CA ARG A 255 6.09 -4.33 21.26
C ARG A 255 5.38 -4.56 22.59
N ASN A 256 5.18 -3.48 23.33
CA ASN A 256 4.45 -3.53 24.59
C ASN A 256 3.21 -2.64 24.50
N ILE A 257 2.06 -3.24 24.70
CA ILE A 257 0.77 -2.54 24.82
C ILE A 257 0.33 -2.69 26.27
N SER A 258 0.23 -1.58 27.02
CA SER A 258 0.13 -1.62 28.49
C SER A 258 -1.06 -2.44 29.01
N GLU A 259 -2.21 -2.42 28.33
CA GLU A 259 -3.41 -3.18 28.68
C GLU A 259 -3.40 -4.63 28.11
N ARG A 260 -2.50 -4.96 27.19
CA ARG A 260 -2.47 -6.26 26.52
C ARG A 260 -1.22 -7.09 26.83
N GLY A 261 -0.11 -6.42 27.16
CA GLY A 261 1.15 -7.06 27.49
C GLY A 261 2.22 -6.98 26.41
N LEU A 262 3.23 -7.84 26.55
CA LEU A 262 4.41 -7.87 25.67
C LEU A 262 4.18 -8.80 24.50
N GLY A 263 4.54 -8.32 23.30
CA GLY A 263 4.47 -9.07 22.07
C GLY A 263 5.70 -8.89 21.19
N LEU A 264 5.74 -9.70 20.14
CA LEU A 264 6.74 -9.63 19.08
C LEU A 264 6.04 -9.43 17.74
N GLU A 265 6.59 -8.56 16.91
CA GLU A 265 6.18 -8.37 15.54
C GLU A 265 7.39 -8.50 14.62
N GLY A 266 7.23 -9.14 13.47
CA GLY A 266 8.37 -9.30 12.58
C GLY A 266 8.01 -9.50 11.12
N ASN A 267 9.02 -9.23 10.27
CA ASN A 267 9.02 -9.44 8.85
C ASN A 267 10.34 -10.06 8.42
N ILE A 268 10.29 -11.18 7.75
CA ILE A 268 11.46 -11.89 7.21
C ILE A 268 11.34 -11.89 5.70
N ARG A 269 12.37 -11.39 5.01
CA ARG A 269 12.43 -11.37 3.55
C ARG A 269 13.65 -12.11 3.05
N ASN A 270 13.46 -12.91 2.03
CA ASN A 270 14.55 -13.66 1.40
C ASN A 270 14.33 -13.76 -0.10
N ILE A 271 15.40 -13.49 -0.87
CA ILE A 271 15.44 -13.74 -2.31
C ILE A 271 16.20 -15.04 -2.52
N HIS A 272 15.56 -16.03 -3.15
CA HIS A 272 16.11 -17.35 -3.33
C HIS A 272 15.99 -17.85 -4.78
N GLY A 273 16.64 -18.99 -5.08
CA GLY A 273 16.62 -19.60 -6.40
C GLY A 273 17.44 -18.84 -7.45
N LYS A 274 17.56 -19.43 -8.63
CA LYS A 274 18.30 -18.86 -9.77
C LYS A 274 17.57 -17.67 -10.40
N THR A 275 16.29 -17.52 -10.18
CA THR A 275 15.39 -16.52 -10.78
C THR A 275 14.98 -15.41 -9.81
N ASN A 276 15.70 -15.28 -8.70
CA ASN A 276 15.43 -14.26 -7.67
C ASN A 276 13.96 -14.29 -7.19
N ASN A 277 13.47 -15.46 -6.82
CA ASN A 277 12.16 -15.62 -6.21
C ASN A 277 12.14 -14.97 -4.82
N MET A 278 11.03 -14.37 -4.45
CA MET A 278 10.90 -13.64 -3.19
C MET A 278 10.04 -14.42 -2.20
N ARG A 279 10.59 -14.65 -1.01
CA ARG A 279 9.87 -15.13 0.17
C ARG A 279 9.68 -13.97 1.14
N ASN A 280 8.47 -13.85 1.66
CA ASN A 280 8.12 -12.89 2.70
C ASN A 280 7.30 -13.60 3.78
N LEU A 281 7.75 -13.53 5.02
CA LEU A 281 7.02 -14.00 6.19
C LEU A 281 6.80 -12.83 7.13
N ASP A 282 5.54 -12.49 7.35
CA ASP A 282 5.10 -11.54 8.34
C ASP A 282 4.48 -12.27 9.53
N PHE A 283 4.72 -11.81 10.76
CA PHE A 283 4.10 -12.37 11.94
C PHE A 283 3.89 -11.35 13.05
N ILE A 284 2.88 -11.61 13.87
CA ILE A 284 2.56 -10.92 15.12
C ILE A 284 2.31 -12.01 16.16
N TYR A 285 2.85 -11.84 17.37
CA TYR A 285 2.64 -12.75 18.47
C TYR A 285 2.56 -12.02 19.81
N PHE A 286 1.52 -12.27 20.58
CA PHE A 286 1.35 -11.82 21.96
C PHE A 286 1.08 -13.07 22.81
N GLY A 287 1.97 -13.41 23.71
CA GLY A 287 1.90 -14.63 24.51
C GLY A 287 0.81 -14.58 25.59
N ASN A 288 0.48 -13.39 26.05
CA ASN A 288 -0.53 -13.15 27.09
C ASN A 288 -1.20 -11.77 26.83
N ASP A 289 -2.33 -11.79 26.12
CA ASP A 289 -3.18 -10.60 25.94
C ASP A 289 -4.17 -10.51 27.10
N SER A 290 -3.80 -9.77 28.15
CA SER A 290 -4.58 -9.65 29.38
C SER A 290 -5.96 -9.05 29.14
N LYS A 291 -6.07 -8.03 28.32
CA LYS A 291 -7.37 -7.41 27.98
C LYS A 291 -8.29 -8.36 27.22
N TYR A 292 -7.73 -9.15 26.29
CA TYR A 292 -8.51 -10.16 25.58
C TYR A 292 -9.00 -11.25 26.51
N LYS A 293 -8.15 -11.71 27.44
CA LYS A 293 -8.50 -12.72 28.44
C LYS A 293 -9.59 -12.24 29.39
N GLU A 294 -9.55 -10.97 29.78
CA GLU A 294 -10.60 -10.35 30.61
C GLU A 294 -11.94 -10.31 29.87
N LEU A 295 -11.94 -9.87 28.61
CA LEU A 295 -13.15 -9.78 27.78
C LEU A 295 -13.71 -11.16 27.42
N TYR A 296 -12.83 -12.16 27.23
CA TYR A 296 -13.17 -13.48 26.76
C TYR A 296 -12.49 -14.59 27.61
N PRO A 297 -12.94 -14.85 28.87
CA PRO A 297 -12.28 -15.73 29.81
C PRO A 297 -12.09 -17.17 29.30
N ASN A 298 -12.96 -17.65 28.41
CA ASN A 298 -12.92 -18.99 27.86
C ASN A 298 -12.01 -19.15 26.64
N GLN A 299 -11.44 -18.04 26.13
CA GLN A 299 -10.52 -18.05 24.99
C GLN A 299 -9.06 -18.08 25.46
N SER A 300 -8.16 -18.49 24.55
CA SER A 300 -6.72 -18.41 24.78
C SER A 300 -6.26 -16.95 24.76
N ASP A 301 -5.42 -16.58 25.72
CA ASP A 301 -4.73 -15.29 25.78
C ASP A 301 -3.51 -15.19 24.84
N SER A 302 -3.04 -16.36 24.34
CA SER A 302 -1.99 -16.40 23.32
C SER A 302 -2.55 -16.09 21.94
N ARG A 303 -2.20 -14.92 21.41
CA ARG A 303 -2.73 -14.39 20.16
C ARG A 303 -1.64 -14.19 19.13
N TRP A 304 -1.92 -14.62 17.92
CA TRP A 304 -0.96 -14.55 16.85
C TRP A 304 -1.63 -14.44 15.47
N ALA A 305 -0.89 -13.91 14.54
CA ALA A 305 -1.22 -13.94 13.12
C ALA A 305 0.07 -14.02 12.29
N PHE A 306 0.01 -14.68 11.14
CA PHE A 306 1.10 -14.70 10.19
C PHE A 306 0.62 -14.70 8.75
N ASN A 307 1.49 -14.24 7.83
CA ASN A 307 1.33 -14.33 6.40
C ASN A 307 2.65 -14.79 5.78
N LEU A 308 2.61 -15.92 5.08
CA LEU A 308 3.72 -16.42 4.26
C LEU A 308 3.38 -16.22 2.79
N LYS A 309 4.21 -15.46 2.08
CA LYS A 309 4.22 -15.38 0.63
C LYS A 309 5.53 -15.93 0.10
N ASP A 310 5.44 -16.84 -0.84
CA ASP A 310 6.63 -17.41 -1.47
C ASP A 310 6.36 -17.74 -2.93
N SER A 311 7.38 -17.67 -3.74
CA SER A 311 7.33 -18.04 -5.16
C SER A 311 8.53 -18.89 -5.52
N PHE A 312 8.31 -19.96 -6.27
CA PHE A 312 9.32 -20.93 -6.66
C PHE A 312 9.32 -21.09 -8.16
N GLY A 313 10.51 -21.44 -8.72
CA GLY A 313 10.61 -21.90 -10.08
C GLY A 313 10.08 -20.92 -11.12
N LYS A 314 10.42 -19.65 -11.03
CA LYS A 314 10.06 -18.63 -12.03
C LYS A 314 10.79 -18.90 -13.37
N SER A 315 10.79 -20.16 -13.81
CA SER A 315 11.20 -20.54 -15.15
C SER A 315 10.06 -20.26 -16.12
N LYS A 316 10.36 -20.18 -17.42
CA LYS A 316 9.37 -19.82 -18.44
C LYS A 316 8.11 -20.69 -18.45
N ASN A 317 8.13 -21.89 -17.89
CA ASN A 317 7.07 -22.89 -18.11
C ASN A 317 6.39 -23.35 -16.84
N VAL A 318 7.08 -23.44 -15.68
CA VAL A 318 6.47 -23.95 -14.42
C VAL A 318 6.90 -23.11 -13.24
N TRP A 319 5.93 -22.70 -12.41
CA TRP A 319 6.18 -21.97 -11.17
C TRP A 319 5.13 -22.32 -10.13
N ALA A 320 5.52 -22.20 -8.86
CA ALA A 320 4.63 -22.36 -7.71
C ALA A 320 4.54 -21.06 -6.93
N TYR A 321 3.43 -20.84 -6.28
CA TYR A 321 3.14 -19.67 -5.45
C TYR A 321 2.43 -20.08 -4.17
N ILE A 322 2.86 -19.54 -3.05
CA ILE A 322 2.23 -19.68 -1.73
C ILE A 322 1.78 -18.29 -1.28
N ASP A 323 0.55 -18.16 -0.84
CA ASP A 323 0.01 -17.00 -0.14
C ASP A 323 -0.88 -17.51 0.99
N TRP A 324 -0.26 -17.71 2.15
CA TRP A 324 -0.89 -18.37 3.28
C TRP A 324 -0.92 -17.46 4.50
N SER A 325 -2.11 -17.07 4.89
CA SER A 325 -2.34 -16.27 6.10
C SER A 325 -3.19 -17.05 7.09
N LYS A 326 -2.86 -16.93 8.36
CA LYS A 326 -3.65 -17.52 9.45
C LYS A 326 -3.55 -16.67 10.71
N ALA A 327 -4.60 -16.67 11.50
CA ALA A 327 -4.68 -15.97 12.78
C ALA A 327 -5.25 -16.89 13.87
N SER A 328 -4.88 -16.64 15.13
CA SER A 328 -5.37 -17.36 16.29
C SER A 328 -6.89 -17.24 16.46
N ASP A 329 -7.41 -16.05 16.20
CA ASP A 329 -8.80 -15.68 16.37
C ASP A 329 -9.22 -14.62 15.36
N SER A 330 -10.52 -14.35 15.25
CA SER A 330 -11.08 -13.41 14.30
C SER A 330 -10.86 -11.93 14.65
N LEU A 331 -10.46 -11.63 15.88
CA LEU A 331 -10.33 -10.27 16.39
C LEU A 331 -8.87 -9.78 16.45
N VAL A 332 -7.87 -10.68 16.37
CA VAL A 332 -6.46 -10.35 16.61
C VAL A 332 -5.98 -9.18 15.74
N LEU A 333 -6.28 -9.16 14.43
CA LEU A 333 -5.84 -8.08 13.56
C LEU A 333 -6.63 -6.77 13.75
N ARG A 334 -7.81 -6.85 14.35
CA ARG A 334 -8.60 -5.67 14.73
C ARG A 334 -8.06 -5.02 15.99
N ASP A 335 -7.71 -5.84 16.98
CA ASP A 335 -7.21 -5.38 18.27
C ASP A 335 -5.74 -5.01 18.21
N ILE A 336 -4.94 -5.84 17.54
CA ILE A 336 -3.49 -5.72 17.42
C ILE A 336 -3.13 -5.61 15.95
N SER A 337 -3.30 -4.42 15.38
CA SER A 337 -2.89 -4.16 13.99
C SER A 337 -1.37 -4.17 13.86
N GLY A 338 -0.84 -4.80 12.81
CA GLY A 338 0.60 -4.79 12.52
C GLY A 338 1.10 -3.40 12.13
N GLU A 339 2.26 -3.05 12.65
CA GLU A 339 2.99 -1.82 12.31
C GLU A 339 4.12 -2.10 11.31
N ILE A 340 4.81 -3.23 11.46
CA ILE A 340 5.90 -3.71 10.60
C ILE A 340 5.34 -4.69 9.57
N SER A 341 4.46 -5.59 10.02
CA SER A 341 3.94 -6.69 9.22
C SER A 341 2.83 -6.23 8.28
N SER A 342 2.77 -6.83 7.10
CA SER A 342 1.73 -6.61 6.10
C SER A 342 0.59 -7.64 6.16
N ILE A 343 0.38 -8.30 7.31
CA ILE A 343 -0.58 -9.42 7.45
C ILE A 343 -2.00 -9.01 7.13
N GLY A 344 -2.36 -7.79 7.45
CA GLY A 344 -3.67 -7.25 7.14
C GLY A 344 -3.96 -5.98 7.91
N SER A 345 -4.99 -5.29 7.48
CA SER A 345 -5.53 -4.12 8.18
C SER A 345 -6.67 -4.54 9.09
N GLU A 346 -7.03 -3.68 10.01
CA GLU A 346 -8.21 -3.80 10.88
C GLU A 346 -9.52 -4.07 10.10
N ARG A 347 -9.53 -3.79 8.78
CA ARG A 347 -10.67 -3.99 7.86
C ARG A 347 -10.70 -5.34 7.19
N LYS A 348 -9.67 -6.15 7.30
CA LYS A 348 -9.59 -7.40 6.56
C LYS A 348 -10.63 -8.38 7.08
N GLN A 349 -11.50 -8.85 6.20
CA GLN A 349 -12.58 -9.77 6.55
C GLN A 349 -12.16 -11.24 6.40
N ASN A 350 -11.18 -11.52 5.54
CA ASN A 350 -10.75 -12.87 5.23
C ASN A 350 -9.23 -12.93 5.10
N LEU A 351 -8.64 -14.00 5.63
CA LEU A 351 -7.25 -14.37 5.42
C LEU A 351 -7.16 -15.48 4.37
N LYS A 352 -6.44 -15.20 3.29
CA LYS A 352 -6.28 -16.13 2.18
C LYS A 352 -5.34 -17.27 2.55
N GLN A 353 -5.68 -18.49 2.13
CA GLN A 353 -4.90 -19.70 2.26
C GLN A 353 -4.79 -20.36 0.89
N ASN A 354 -3.73 -20.03 0.16
CA ASN A 354 -3.55 -20.47 -1.22
C ASN A 354 -2.16 -21.06 -1.44
N VAL A 355 -2.12 -22.25 -2.01
CA VAL A 355 -0.91 -22.86 -2.58
C VAL A 355 -1.25 -23.26 -3.99
N GLU A 356 -0.47 -22.83 -4.97
CA GLU A 356 -0.72 -23.13 -6.37
C GLU A 356 0.54 -23.48 -7.13
N ILE A 357 0.41 -24.40 -8.07
CA ILE A 357 1.42 -24.77 -9.07
C ILE A 357 0.81 -24.43 -10.42
N ASN A 358 1.52 -23.66 -11.19
CA ASN A 358 1.12 -23.21 -12.51
C ASN A 358 2.12 -23.74 -13.56
N GLY A 359 1.61 -24.14 -14.69
CA GLY A 359 2.40 -24.56 -15.85
C GLY A 359 1.85 -23.97 -17.13
N ILE A 360 2.72 -23.47 -18.01
CA ILE A 360 2.36 -23.03 -19.37
C ILE A 360 3.17 -23.83 -20.37
N PHE A 361 2.48 -24.61 -21.20
CA PHE A 361 3.05 -25.48 -22.21
C PHE A 361 2.44 -25.15 -23.58
N LYS A 362 3.12 -24.35 -24.37
CA LYS A 362 2.60 -23.83 -25.66
C LYS A 362 1.26 -23.11 -25.47
N ASN A 363 0.17 -23.82 -25.79
CA ASN A 363 -1.20 -23.29 -25.77
C ASN A 363 -2.01 -23.76 -24.56
N ILE A 364 -1.39 -24.53 -23.66
CA ILE A 364 -2.07 -25.11 -22.49
C ILE A 364 -1.52 -24.45 -21.22
N GLU A 365 -2.45 -23.93 -20.41
CA GLU A 365 -2.18 -23.48 -19.05
C GLU A 365 -2.79 -24.50 -18.07
N ILE A 366 -1.97 -24.98 -17.14
CA ILE A 366 -2.38 -25.90 -16.09
C ILE A 366 -2.15 -25.22 -14.75
N LYS A 367 -3.18 -25.21 -13.91
CA LYS A 367 -3.09 -24.73 -12.54
C LYS A 367 -3.63 -25.78 -11.60
N VAL A 368 -2.85 -26.17 -10.61
CA VAL A 368 -3.27 -27.03 -9.51
C VAL A 368 -3.18 -26.22 -8.22
N ALA A 369 -4.25 -26.13 -7.48
CA ALA A 369 -4.30 -25.27 -6.30
C ALA A 369 -5.01 -25.92 -5.10
N HIS A 370 -4.54 -25.54 -3.93
CA HIS A 370 -5.28 -25.58 -2.67
C HIS A 370 -5.73 -24.16 -2.34
N GLN A 371 -7.02 -23.93 -2.23
CA GLN A 371 -7.59 -22.61 -1.94
C GLN A 371 -8.55 -22.68 -0.77
N GLY A 372 -8.34 -21.80 0.21
CA GLY A 372 -9.20 -21.63 1.36
C GLY A 372 -9.11 -20.21 1.91
N TYR A 373 -9.95 -19.93 2.87
CA TYR A 373 -9.99 -18.66 3.57
C TYR A 373 -10.31 -18.90 5.04
N GLN A 374 -9.63 -18.18 5.93
CA GLN A 374 -10.07 -18.01 7.31
C GLN A 374 -10.86 -16.71 7.39
N THR A 375 -12.13 -16.75 7.78
CA THR A 375 -12.89 -15.53 8.03
C THR A 375 -12.45 -14.86 9.32
N LEU A 376 -12.34 -13.52 9.27
CA LEU A 376 -12.14 -12.67 10.44
C LEU A 376 -13.45 -11.99 10.86
N ASN A 377 -14.55 -12.31 10.18
CA ASN A 377 -15.86 -11.91 10.64
C ASN A 377 -16.36 -12.94 11.65
N PRO A 378 -16.59 -12.57 12.92
CA PRO A 378 -16.96 -13.51 13.96
C PRO A 378 -18.35 -14.12 13.78
N ILE A 379 -19.19 -13.58 12.90
CA ILE A 379 -20.54 -14.08 12.60
C ILE A 379 -20.53 -15.09 11.46
N LEU A 380 -19.63 -14.91 10.48
CA LEU A 380 -19.60 -15.74 9.28
C LEU A 380 -18.79 -17.01 9.54
N THR A 381 -19.23 -18.10 8.94
CA THR A 381 -18.44 -19.33 8.87
C THR A 381 -17.35 -19.21 7.82
N ASN A 382 -16.29 -20.00 7.94
CA ASN A 382 -15.34 -20.18 6.85
C ASN A 382 -16.06 -20.76 5.65
N GLY A 383 -15.75 -20.25 4.45
CA GLY A 383 -16.27 -20.81 3.22
C GLY A 383 -15.67 -22.19 2.89
N TYR A 384 -16.13 -22.78 1.80
CA TYR A 384 -15.57 -24.04 1.32
C TYR A 384 -14.09 -23.90 0.95
N LYS A 385 -13.30 -24.91 1.32
CA LYS A 385 -11.95 -25.11 0.78
C LYS A 385 -12.03 -25.92 -0.50
N LYS A 386 -11.23 -25.56 -1.50
CA LYS A 386 -11.01 -26.31 -2.72
C LYS A 386 -9.74 -27.13 -2.60
N ILE A 387 -9.85 -28.46 -2.49
CA ILE A 387 -8.72 -29.38 -2.27
C ILE A 387 -8.92 -30.68 -3.04
N PRO A 388 -8.27 -30.87 -4.19
CA PRO A 388 -7.62 -29.88 -5.03
C PRO A 388 -8.59 -29.05 -5.87
N SER A 389 -8.10 -27.95 -6.44
CA SER A 389 -8.68 -27.29 -7.59
C SER A 389 -7.72 -27.41 -8.76
N ILE A 390 -8.17 -27.93 -9.89
CA ILE A 390 -7.36 -28.16 -11.10
C ILE A 390 -8.04 -27.39 -12.22
N ASP A 391 -7.32 -26.42 -12.79
CA ASP A 391 -7.72 -25.69 -13.98
C ASP A 391 -6.85 -26.10 -15.14
N LEU A 392 -7.45 -26.45 -16.24
CA LEU A 392 -6.78 -26.69 -17.52
C LEU A 392 -7.41 -25.78 -18.55
N LYS A 393 -6.60 -24.88 -19.13
CA LYS A 393 -7.05 -23.97 -20.16
C LYS A 393 -6.24 -24.19 -21.42
N TYR A 394 -6.92 -24.27 -22.54
CA TYR A 394 -6.35 -24.32 -23.87
C TYR A 394 -6.76 -23.09 -24.65
N PHE A 395 -5.80 -22.42 -25.27
CA PHE A 395 -6.06 -21.30 -26.16
C PHE A 395 -5.23 -21.41 -27.42
N LYS A 396 -5.89 -21.33 -28.58
CA LYS A 396 -5.21 -21.30 -29.87
C LYS A 396 -5.92 -20.36 -30.83
N SER A 397 -5.15 -19.52 -31.50
CA SER A 397 -5.66 -18.59 -32.51
C SER A 397 -5.15 -18.99 -33.90
N PHE A 398 -6.08 -18.95 -34.90
CA PHE A 398 -5.84 -19.27 -36.30
C PHE A 398 -6.34 -18.10 -37.16
N LYS A 399 -5.48 -17.17 -37.54
CA LYS A 399 -5.86 -15.97 -38.28
C LYS A 399 -7.00 -15.22 -37.58
N LYS A 400 -8.26 -15.42 -38.03
CA LYS A 400 -9.46 -14.77 -37.50
C LYS A 400 -10.22 -15.61 -36.48
N LEU A 401 -9.95 -16.91 -36.40
CA LEU A 401 -10.59 -17.83 -35.48
C LEU A 401 -9.74 -18.09 -34.24
N SER A 402 -10.35 -18.19 -33.08
CA SER A 402 -9.71 -18.57 -31.82
C SER A 402 -10.58 -19.63 -31.12
N ILE A 403 -9.92 -20.63 -30.59
CA ILE A 403 -10.50 -21.68 -29.76
C ILE A 403 -10.05 -21.43 -28.32
N TYR A 404 -10.99 -21.44 -27.40
CA TYR A 404 -10.77 -21.44 -25.97
C TYR A 404 -11.50 -22.62 -25.33
N GLU A 405 -10.78 -23.34 -24.48
CA GLU A 405 -11.34 -24.41 -23.65
C GLU A 405 -10.89 -24.24 -22.22
N HIS A 406 -11.78 -24.42 -21.27
CA HIS A 406 -11.49 -24.38 -19.85
C HIS A 406 -12.17 -25.54 -19.15
N ILE A 407 -11.37 -26.39 -18.52
CA ILE A 407 -11.84 -27.48 -17.65
C ILE A 407 -11.40 -27.11 -16.22
N ASN A 408 -12.36 -27.05 -15.31
CA ASN A 408 -12.06 -26.94 -13.88
C ASN A 408 -12.62 -28.14 -13.14
N TYR A 409 -11.75 -28.84 -12.43
CA TYR A 409 -12.14 -29.82 -11.42
C TYR A 409 -11.86 -29.21 -10.05
N SER A 410 -12.85 -29.18 -9.16
CA SER A 410 -12.67 -28.71 -7.78
C SER A 410 -13.38 -29.64 -6.81
N ASN A 411 -12.65 -30.09 -5.79
CA ASN A 411 -13.21 -30.81 -4.67
C ASN A 411 -13.40 -29.88 -3.46
N PHE A 412 -14.64 -29.77 -3.01
CA PHE A 412 -15.06 -28.84 -1.97
C PHE A 412 -15.19 -29.57 -0.65
N LYS A 413 -14.51 -29.01 0.37
CA LYS A 413 -14.61 -29.45 1.75
C LYS A 413 -15.10 -28.30 2.61
N ALA A 414 -16.11 -28.53 3.41
CA ALA A 414 -16.52 -27.57 4.43
C ALA A 414 -15.48 -27.55 5.54
N GLU A 415 -15.02 -26.39 5.88
CA GLU A 415 -14.34 -26.20 7.14
C GLU A 415 -15.44 -25.92 8.17
N GLY A 416 -15.55 -26.73 9.23
CA GLY A 416 -16.58 -26.57 10.26
C GLY A 416 -16.65 -25.13 10.79
N ILE A 417 -17.59 -24.82 11.64
CA ILE A 417 -17.81 -23.48 12.22
C ILE A 417 -16.56 -23.07 12.99
N HIS A 418 -15.60 -22.48 12.31
CA HIS A 418 -14.37 -21.95 12.89
C HIS A 418 -14.49 -20.42 12.98
N GLY A 419 -15.29 -19.96 13.86
CA GLY A 419 -15.36 -18.56 14.20
C GLY A 419 -15.44 -18.43 15.72
N PHE A 420 -15.44 -17.22 16.18
CA PHE A 420 -15.68 -16.91 17.59
C PHE A 420 -16.94 -17.63 18.14
N PHE A 421 -17.99 -17.76 17.34
CA PHE A 421 -19.21 -18.47 17.69
C PHE A 421 -19.05 -19.99 17.76
N GLY A 422 -18.15 -20.59 16.99
CA GLY A 422 -17.90 -22.04 17.03
C GLY A 422 -17.41 -22.51 18.39
N ASN A 423 -16.69 -21.69 19.12
CA ASN A 423 -16.18 -22.01 20.46
C ASN A 423 -17.18 -21.69 21.57
N TYR A 424 -18.11 -20.78 21.36
CA TYR A 424 -19.22 -20.50 22.30
C TYR A 424 -20.41 -21.42 22.09
N GLY A 425 -20.46 -22.15 20.99
CA GLY A 425 -21.68 -22.65 20.43
C GLY A 425 -22.17 -24.01 20.85
N LYS A 426 -21.57 -24.73 21.81
CA LYS A 426 -22.10 -26.05 22.20
C LYS A 426 -23.55 -26.02 22.72
N ASN A 427 -24.09 -24.85 23.03
CA ASN A 427 -25.46 -24.70 23.55
C ASN A 427 -26.28 -23.63 22.85
N ASN A 428 -25.83 -23.03 21.74
CA ASN A 428 -26.55 -21.94 21.06
C ASN A 428 -27.30 -22.41 19.82
N LYS A 429 -28.56 -22.01 19.71
CA LYS A 429 -29.49 -22.33 18.60
C LYS A 429 -28.96 -22.00 17.17
N PHE A 430 -27.86 -21.30 17.05
CA PHE A 430 -27.17 -21.01 15.79
C PHE A 430 -26.40 -22.20 15.22
N GLN A 431 -26.07 -23.22 16.02
CA GLN A 431 -25.42 -24.45 15.55
C GLN A 431 -26.34 -25.31 14.66
N SER A 432 -27.63 -25.15 14.75
CA SER A 432 -28.61 -25.98 14.02
C SER A 432 -28.71 -25.67 12.52
N TYR A 433 -28.06 -24.60 12.04
CA TYR A 433 -28.18 -24.21 10.62
C TYR A 433 -27.16 -24.85 9.68
N ILE A 434 -26.14 -25.56 10.17
CA ILE A 434 -25.14 -26.24 9.32
C ILE A 434 -24.82 -27.62 9.93
N GLU A 435 -25.87 -28.43 10.15
CA GLU A 435 -25.66 -29.78 10.66
C GLU A 435 -25.00 -30.71 9.64
N ASP A 436 -25.23 -30.52 8.33
CA ASP A 436 -24.63 -31.35 7.28
C ASP A 436 -24.21 -30.49 6.07
N PRO A 437 -23.00 -29.94 6.03
CA PRO A 437 -22.53 -29.23 4.87
C PRO A 437 -22.41 -30.16 3.67
N VAL A 438 -22.94 -29.74 2.54
CA VAL A 438 -22.80 -30.48 1.28
C VAL A 438 -21.35 -30.45 0.84
N GLU A 439 -20.70 -31.60 0.78
CA GLU A 439 -19.34 -31.77 0.28
C GLU A 439 -19.31 -32.62 -1.00
N GLY A 440 -18.32 -32.38 -1.84
CA GLY A 440 -18.15 -33.14 -3.06
C GLY A 440 -17.28 -32.46 -4.08
N SER A 441 -17.30 -32.99 -5.30
CA SER A 441 -16.52 -32.43 -6.41
C SER A 441 -17.45 -31.88 -7.50
N ARG A 442 -16.90 -30.91 -8.22
CA ARG A 442 -17.54 -30.30 -9.40
C ARG A 442 -16.55 -30.35 -10.56
N ILE A 443 -17.10 -30.70 -11.74
CA ILE A 443 -16.42 -30.52 -13.02
C ILE A 443 -17.17 -29.42 -13.77
N PHE A 444 -16.47 -28.38 -14.16
CA PHE A 444 -16.94 -27.30 -15.02
C PHE A 444 -16.18 -27.37 -16.35
N TYR A 445 -16.92 -27.22 -17.44
CA TYR A 445 -16.37 -27.15 -18.79
C TYR A 445 -16.92 -25.93 -19.51
N ASP A 446 -16.03 -25.20 -20.18
CA ASP A 446 -16.36 -24.03 -21.01
C ASP A 446 -15.57 -24.10 -22.33
N PHE A 447 -16.32 -24.25 -23.43
CA PHE A 447 -15.79 -24.22 -24.79
C PHE A 447 -16.25 -22.95 -25.48
N GLU A 448 -15.39 -22.28 -26.17
CA GLU A 448 -15.71 -21.10 -26.98
C GLU A 448 -14.91 -21.08 -28.27
N LEU A 449 -15.60 -21.02 -29.39
CA LEU A 449 -15.08 -20.75 -30.72
C LEU A 449 -15.41 -19.30 -31.08
N SER A 450 -14.43 -18.49 -31.28
CA SER A 450 -14.60 -17.05 -31.56
C SER A 450 -13.97 -16.66 -32.90
N ASN A 451 -14.58 -15.70 -33.57
CA ASN A 451 -14.09 -15.09 -34.81
C ASN A 451 -14.02 -13.59 -34.63
N PHE A 452 -12.94 -12.99 -35.06
CA PHE A 452 -12.74 -11.55 -35.06
C PHE A 452 -12.47 -11.05 -36.49
N SER A 453 -13.27 -10.09 -36.91
CA SER A 453 -13.17 -9.47 -38.23
C SER A 453 -13.12 -7.93 -38.09
N GLN A 454 -12.10 -7.33 -38.70
CA GLN A 454 -11.94 -5.88 -38.78
C GLN A 454 -12.31 -5.43 -40.18
N PHE A 455 -13.24 -4.49 -40.26
CA PHE A 455 -13.63 -3.78 -41.45
C PHE A 455 -13.13 -2.33 -41.37
N SER A 456 -13.23 -1.60 -42.47
CA SER A 456 -12.73 -0.21 -42.48
C SER A 456 -13.41 0.73 -41.44
N ALA A 457 -14.72 0.56 -41.27
CA ALA A 457 -15.52 1.41 -40.37
C ALA A 457 -15.89 0.76 -39.03
N TYR A 458 -15.87 -0.57 -38.92
CA TYR A 458 -16.33 -1.29 -37.74
C TYR A 458 -15.58 -2.61 -37.57
N GLN A 459 -15.66 -3.14 -36.39
CA GLN A 459 -15.15 -4.47 -36.00
C GLN A 459 -16.28 -5.33 -35.49
N VAL A 460 -16.21 -6.64 -35.81
CA VAL A 460 -17.20 -7.64 -35.43
C VAL A 460 -16.46 -8.79 -34.75
N ALA A 461 -16.87 -9.12 -33.53
CA ALA A 461 -16.47 -10.34 -32.85
C ALA A 461 -17.69 -11.20 -32.64
N THR A 462 -17.61 -12.47 -33.03
CA THR A 462 -18.67 -13.47 -32.83
C THR A 462 -18.10 -14.64 -32.07
N SER A 463 -18.86 -15.20 -31.15
CA SER A 463 -18.47 -16.46 -30.48
C SER A 463 -19.68 -17.37 -30.30
N ILE A 464 -19.44 -18.66 -30.45
CA ILE A 464 -20.34 -19.73 -30.06
C ILE A 464 -19.65 -20.53 -28.96
N GLY A 465 -20.40 -20.98 -28.00
CA GLY A 465 -19.87 -21.71 -26.88
C GLY A 465 -20.81 -22.75 -26.32
N LEU A 466 -20.21 -23.63 -25.52
CA LEU A 466 -20.91 -24.66 -24.76
C LEU A 466 -20.38 -24.66 -23.35
N LYS A 467 -21.25 -24.53 -22.34
CA LYS A 467 -20.87 -24.62 -20.93
C LYS A 467 -21.53 -25.81 -20.27
N SER A 468 -20.80 -26.50 -19.40
CA SER A 468 -21.34 -27.67 -18.68
C SER A 468 -20.90 -27.68 -17.24
N ILE A 469 -21.77 -28.15 -16.35
CA ILE A 469 -21.47 -28.38 -14.93
C ILE A 469 -21.99 -29.75 -14.54
N SER A 470 -21.16 -30.53 -13.85
CA SER A 470 -21.56 -31.77 -13.20
C SER A 470 -20.98 -31.87 -11.79
N TYR A 471 -21.69 -32.57 -10.92
CA TYR A 471 -21.33 -32.76 -9.53
C TYR A 471 -21.25 -34.21 -9.14
N ASN A 472 -20.36 -34.55 -8.23
CA ASN A 472 -20.31 -35.81 -7.52
C ASN A 472 -20.23 -35.49 -6.01
N LEU A 473 -21.37 -35.60 -5.33
CA LEU A 473 -21.51 -35.25 -3.91
C LEU A 473 -21.24 -36.49 -3.03
N LYS A 474 -20.66 -36.25 -1.85
CA LYS A 474 -20.36 -37.33 -0.92
C LYS A 474 -21.61 -37.96 -0.26
N ASN A 475 -22.63 -37.13 -0.04
CA ASN A 475 -23.87 -37.57 0.54
C ASN A 475 -24.87 -37.91 -0.59
N GLU A 476 -25.22 -39.18 -0.72
CA GLU A 476 -26.10 -39.70 -1.76
C GLU A 476 -27.56 -39.21 -1.64
N ASN A 477 -27.94 -38.66 -0.52
CA ASN A 477 -29.27 -38.06 -0.33
C ASN A 477 -29.46 -36.76 -1.14
N PHE A 478 -28.36 -36.09 -1.54
CA PHE A 478 -28.42 -34.91 -2.36
C PHE A 478 -28.39 -35.26 -3.86
N LYS A 479 -29.48 -34.95 -4.54
CA LYS A 479 -29.56 -35.07 -6.00
C LYS A 479 -28.98 -33.82 -6.66
N THR A 480 -28.41 -33.97 -7.84
CA THR A 480 -27.90 -32.89 -8.67
C THR A 480 -28.31 -33.05 -10.11
N ASN A 481 -28.41 -31.96 -10.84
CA ASN A 481 -28.62 -31.97 -12.29
C ASN A 481 -27.30 -31.68 -13.01
N THR A 482 -27.00 -32.46 -14.05
CA THR A 482 -25.98 -32.08 -15.01
C THR A 482 -26.53 -30.98 -15.91
N VAL A 483 -25.77 -29.91 -16.04
CA VAL A 483 -26.13 -28.71 -16.81
C VAL A 483 -25.30 -28.68 -18.08
N VAL A 484 -25.95 -28.53 -19.24
CA VAL A 484 -25.25 -28.30 -20.52
C VAL A 484 -26.02 -27.26 -21.31
N VAL A 485 -25.39 -26.09 -21.47
CA VAL A 485 -26.07 -24.97 -22.14
C VAL A 485 -25.23 -24.36 -23.26
N PRO A 486 -25.84 -24.06 -24.41
CA PRO A 486 -25.15 -23.29 -25.45
C PRO A 486 -25.09 -21.81 -25.12
N SER A 487 -24.10 -21.14 -25.69
CA SER A 487 -23.96 -19.69 -25.61
C SER A 487 -23.57 -19.08 -26.94
N PHE A 488 -24.03 -17.86 -27.16
CA PHE A 488 -23.69 -17.08 -28.35
C PHE A 488 -23.38 -15.63 -27.94
N LYS A 489 -22.38 -15.02 -28.59
CA LYS A 489 -22.01 -13.62 -28.42
C LYS A 489 -21.80 -12.97 -29.79
N LEU A 490 -22.25 -11.74 -29.90
CA LEU A 490 -22.00 -10.87 -31.04
C LEU A 490 -21.65 -9.49 -30.52
N ASP A 491 -20.48 -9.01 -30.85
CA ASP A 491 -19.96 -7.69 -30.43
C ASP A 491 -19.60 -6.88 -31.67
N ILE A 492 -20.31 -5.80 -31.89
CA ILE A 492 -20.10 -4.88 -33.02
C ILE A 492 -19.73 -3.53 -32.43
N SER A 493 -18.61 -2.99 -32.84
CA SER A 493 -18.24 -1.62 -32.46
C SER A 493 -17.55 -0.89 -33.60
N SER A 494 -17.71 0.44 -33.58
CA SER A 494 -17.05 1.34 -34.50
C SER A 494 -16.25 2.38 -33.73
N LEU A 495 -15.17 2.86 -34.28
CA LEU A 495 -14.34 3.91 -33.67
C LEU A 495 -14.21 5.09 -34.61
N TYR A 496 -14.92 6.16 -34.29
CA TYR A 496 -14.76 7.44 -34.98
C TYR A 496 -13.71 8.27 -34.28
N LEU A 497 -12.75 8.76 -35.03
CA LEU A 497 -11.63 9.53 -34.54
C LEU A 497 -11.55 10.87 -35.26
N ARG A 498 -11.52 11.95 -34.50
CA ARG A 498 -11.26 13.31 -35.00
C ARG A 498 -10.04 13.87 -34.27
N LYS A 499 -9.06 14.33 -35.06
CA LYS A 499 -7.90 15.09 -34.53
C LYS A 499 -8.12 16.58 -34.74
N ASP A 500 -7.85 17.35 -33.71
CA ASP A 500 -7.90 18.82 -33.73
C ASP A 500 -6.64 19.34 -33.03
N GLY A 501 -5.59 19.57 -33.80
CA GLY A 501 -4.26 19.84 -33.29
C GLY A 501 -3.73 18.73 -32.39
N MET A 502 -3.37 19.06 -31.12
CA MET A 502 -2.93 18.10 -30.11
C MET A 502 -4.09 17.40 -29.40
N THR A 503 -5.31 17.65 -29.76
CA THR A 503 -6.50 17.05 -29.15
C THR A 503 -7.06 15.97 -30.07
N THR A 504 -7.38 14.82 -29.50
CA THR A 504 -8.03 13.71 -30.19
C THR A 504 -9.38 13.45 -29.53
N HIS A 505 -10.41 13.44 -30.34
CA HIS A 505 -11.77 13.08 -29.96
C HIS A 505 -12.06 11.69 -30.50
N THR A 506 -12.58 10.80 -29.65
CA THR A 506 -13.03 9.48 -30.07
C THR A 506 -14.47 9.28 -29.65
N LEU A 507 -15.25 8.72 -30.55
CA LEU A 507 -16.61 8.29 -30.30
C LEU A 507 -16.72 6.81 -30.68
N ARG A 508 -17.14 5.97 -29.72
CA ARG A 508 -17.25 4.54 -29.90
C ARG A 508 -18.67 4.05 -29.59
N PRO A 509 -19.56 3.96 -30.57
CA PRO A 509 -20.78 3.19 -30.45
C PRO A 509 -20.43 1.70 -30.41
N ARG A 510 -21.17 0.93 -29.60
CA ARG A 510 -21.01 -0.51 -29.45
C ARG A 510 -22.36 -1.15 -29.21
N ILE A 511 -22.61 -2.25 -29.89
CA ILE A 511 -23.75 -3.13 -29.70
C ILE A 511 -23.20 -4.51 -29.34
N PHE A 512 -23.70 -5.04 -28.24
CA PHE A 512 -23.35 -6.39 -27.80
C PHE A 512 -24.62 -7.19 -27.65
N TYR A 513 -24.68 -8.36 -28.28
CA TYR A 513 -25.76 -9.33 -28.11
C TYR A 513 -25.17 -10.58 -27.42
N GLY A 514 -25.89 -11.11 -26.45
CA GLY A 514 -25.49 -12.29 -25.68
C GLY A 514 -26.67 -13.21 -25.42
N TYR A 515 -26.43 -14.48 -25.64
CA TYR A 515 -27.38 -15.54 -25.38
C TYR A 515 -26.73 -16.67 -24.58
N VAL A 516 -27.40 -17.15 -23.54
CA VAL A 516 -27.07 -18.36 -22.78
C VAL A 516 -28.34 -19.12 -22.52
N GLY A 517 -28.35 -20.41 -22.89
CA GLY A 517 -29.49 -21.28 -22.72
C GLY A 517 -29.88 -21.51 -21.25
N TYR A 518 -31.11 -21.97 -21.06
CA TYR A 518 -31.62 -22.32 -19.73
C TYR A 518 -31.56 -23.81 -19.49
N GLU A 519 -31.04 -24.18 -18.30
CA GLU A 519 -31.19 -25.50 -17.70
C GLU A 519 -31.53 -25.37 -16.22
N ASN A 520 -32.29 -26.29 -15.68
CA ASN A 520 -32.70 -26.28 -14.28
C ASN A 520 -31.53 -26.63 -13.37
N GLN A 521 -31.11 -25.67 -12.53
CA GLN A 521 -30.00 -25.76 -11.60
C GLN A 521 -30.43 -25.61 -10.14
N LYS A 522 -31.74 -25.64 -9.85
CA LYS A 522 -32.28 -25.33 -8.52
C LYS A 522 -31.74 -26.24 -7.41
N ILE A 523 -31.56 -27.51 -7.73
CA ILE A 523 -31.08 -28.53 -6.75
C ILE A 523 -29.55 -28.61 -6.66
N ASN A 524 -28.82 -27.94 -7.55
CA ASN A 524 -27.35 -27.95 -7.51
C ASN A 524 -26.80 -27.10 -6.38
N PRO A 525 -25.75 -27.56 -5.71
CA PRO A 525 -25.14 -26.80 -4.62
C PRO A 525 -24.51 -25.49 -5.11
N VAL A 526 -24.25 -24.53 -4.16
CA VAL A 526 -23.51 -23.31 -4.39
C VAL A 526 -22.30 -23.34 -3.46
N PHE A 527 -21.11 -23.52 -4.02
CA PHE A 527 -19.85 -23.58 -3.27
C PHE A 527 -19.06 -22.26 -3.33
N ASP A 528 -18.89 -21.73 -4.54
CA ASP A 528 -17.95 -20.59 -4.79
C ASP A 528 -18.55 -19.51 -5.69
N THR A 529 -19.85 -19.50 -5.89
CA THR A 529 -20.50 -18.61 -6.84
C THR A 529 -21.20 -17.43 -6.15
N ASN A 530 -20.97 -16.25 -6.69
CA ASN A 530 -21.62 -14.99 -6.31
C ASN A 530 -22.17 -14.26 -7.54
N SER A 531 -23.13 -13.35 -7.34
CA SER A 531 -23.63 -12.48 -8.41
C SER A 531 -22.55 -11.50 -8.87
N LEU A 532 -22.37 -11.38 -10.17
CA LEU A 532 -21.55 -10.33 -10.75
C LEU A 532 -22.23 -8.96 -10.63
N GLY A 533 -21.47 -7.93 -10.32
CA GLY A 533 -21.99 -6.57 -10.34
C GLY A 533 -22.49 -6.16 -11.73
N MET A 534 -23.54 -5.34 -11.78
CA MET A 534 -24.20 -4.95 -13.04
C MET A 534 -23.26 -4.37 -14.09
N MET A 535 -22.26 -3.60 -13.70
CA MET A 535 -21.26 -3.05 -14.63
C MET A 535 -20.47 -4.15 -15.37
N ASN A 536 -20.17 -5.25 -14.67
CA ASN A 536 -19.41 -6.37 -15.23
C ASN A 536 -20.29 -7.25 -16.15
N GLN A 537 -21.61 -7.16 -16.03
CA GLN A 537 -22.57 -7.90 -16.84
C GLN A 537 -22.93 -7.22 -18.17
N LEU A 538 -22.57 -5.95 -18.38
CA LEU A 538 -22.99 -5.18 -19.58
C LEU A 538 -22.55 -5.83 -20.91
N PHE A 539 -21.32 -6.34 -20.95
CA PHE A 539 -20.70 -6.94 -22.15
C PHE A 539 -20.21 -8.36 -21.86
N ASN A 540 -20.93 -9.07 -21.01
CA ASN A 540 -20.58 -10.42 -20.59
C ASN A 540 -21.83 -11.27 -20.54
N THR A 541 -21.68 -12.52 -20.98
CA THR A 541 -22.71 -13.55 -20.88
C THR A 541 -22.74 -14.23 -19.51
N ASP A 542 -21.82 -13.93 -18.62
CA ASP A 542 -21.81 -14.44 -17.25
C ASP A 542 -22.57 -13.49 -16.32
N ARG A 543 -23.57 -14.00 -15.62
CA ARG A 543 -24.30 -13.30 -14.55
C ARG A 543 -23.68 -13.54 -13.18
N PHE A 544 -22.89 -14.60 -13.06
CA PHE A 544 -22.30 -15.05 -11.82
C PHE A 544 -20.78 -15.10 -11.92
N ALA A 545 -20.12 -14.84 -10.81
CA ALA A 545 -18.70 -15.16 -10.59
C ALA A 545 -18.63 -16.53 -9.91
N GLY A 546 -17.67 -17.36 -10.27
CA GLY A 546 -17.64 -18.76 -9.86
C GLY A 546 -18.26 -19.68 -10.92
N MET A 547 -18.41 -20.95 -10.59
CA MET A 547 -18.73 -21.98 -11.58
C MET A 547 -19.90 -22.89 -11.17
N ASP A 548 -20.68 -22.52 -10.12
CA ASP A 548 -21.81 -23.34 -9.68
C ASP A 548 -23.12 -23.03 -10.42
N ARG A 549 -23.15 -21.89 -11.05
CA ARG A 549 -24.33 -21.44 -11.80
C ARG A 549 -23.90 -20.91 -13.16
N ILE A 550 -24.62 -21.35 -14.20
CA ILE A 550 -24.58 -20.76 -15.53
C ILE A 550 -25.89 -20.00 -15.70
N GLY A 551 -25.79 -18.65 -15.65
CA GLY A 551 -26.99 -17.81 -15.70
C GLY A 551 -27.55 -17.71 -17.10
N ASP A 552 -28.82 -18.17 -17.28
CA ASP A 552 -29.56 -18.00 -18.52
C ASP A 552 -29.80 -16.51 -18.80
N GLN A 553 -29.65 -16.10 -20.04
CA GLN A 553 -29.99 -14.75 -20.48
C GLN A 553 -30.02 -14.65 -22.03
N ASN A 554 -30.91 -13.83 -22.49
CA ASN A 554 -31.03 -13.39 -23.88
C ASN A 554 -31.13 -11.86 -23.86
N PHE A 555 -30.14 -11.16 -24.39
CA PHE A 555 -30.06 -9.71 -24.21
C PHE A 555 -29.22 -9.03 -25.27
N TYR A 556 -29.43 -7.72 -25.42
CA TYR A 556 -28.50 -6.85 -26.10
C TYR A 556 -28.14 -5.65 -25.23
N THR A 557 -26.93 -5.14 -25.40
CA THR A 557 -26.43 -3.96 -24.71
C THR A 557 -26.03 -2.89 -25.73
N LEU A 558 -26.58 -1.70 -25.56
CA LEU A 558 -26.19 -0.53 -26.32
C LEU A 558 -25.22 0.32 -25.49
N SER A 559 -24.17 0.80 -26.12
CA SER A 559 -23.19 1.66 -25.44
C SER A 559 -22.66 2.73 -26.38
N LEU A 560 -22.48 3.90 -25.81
CA LEU A 560 -21.81 5.03 -26.46
C LEU A 560 -20.71 5.54 -25.53
N GLU A 561 -19.46 5.52 -26.02
CA GLU A 561 -18.31 6.05 -25.30
C GLU A 561 -17.72 7.22 -26.06
N TYR A 562 -17.57 8.34 -25.38
CA TYR A 562 -16.88 9.53 -25.90
C TYR A 562 -15.63 9.80 -25.05
N LYS A 563 -14.48 10.03 -25.70
CA LYS A 563 -13.24 10.48 -25.05
C LYS A 563 -12.66 11.68 -25.74
N LYS A 564 -12.23 12.65 -24.95
CA LYS A 564 -11.39 13.78 -25.38
C LYS A 564 -10.02 13.61 -24.75
N ARG A 565 -9.01 13.42 -25.60
CA ARG A 565 -7.62 13.22 -25.19
C ARG A 565 -6.77 14.39 -25.64
N LYS A 566 -5.95 14.92 -24.75
CA LYS A 566 -4.96 15.97 -25.08
C LYS A 566 -3.60 15.54 -24.51
N MET A 567 -2.54 15.59 -25.32
CA MET A 567 -1.19 15.14 -24.92
C MET A 567 -1.20 13.75 -24.28
N ASN A 568 -1.80 12.76 -24.92
CA ASN A 568 -1.95 11.39 -24.45
C ASN A 568 -2.73 11.18 -23.12
N MET A 569 -3.38 12.22 -22.59
CA MET A 569 -4.18 12.12 -21.38
C MET A 569 -5.67 12.26 -21.67
N ASP A 570 -6.48 11.40 -21.08
CA ASP A 570 -7.93 11.48 -21.15
C ASP A 570 -8.43 12.67 -20.32
N LYS A 571 -8.79 13.76 -20.97
CA LYS A 571 -9.36 14.96 -20.34
C LYS A 571 -10.84 14.82 -20.02
N ILE A 572 -11.57 14.16 -20.90
CA ILE A 572 -12.98 13.82 -20.72
C ILE A 572 -13.16 12.38 -21.18
N SER A 573 -13.86 11.59 -20.40
CA SER A 573 -14.37 10.29 -20.80
C SER A 573 -15.80 10.19 -20.28
N LEU A 574 -16.73 9.90 -21.16
CA LEU A 574 -18.15 9.69 -20.85
C LEU A 574 -18.58 8.38 -21.52
N LYS A 575 -19.13 7.48 -20.75
CA LYS A 575 -19.67 6.22 -21.24
C LYS A 575 -21.08 6.05 -20.70
N VAL A 576 -22.02 5.82 -21.61
CA VAL A 576 -23.41 5.51 -21.31
C VAL A 576 -23.71 4.13 -21.88
N SER A 577 -24.33 3.27 -21.10
CA SER A 577 -24.63 1.91 -21.52
C SER A 577 -25.91 1.42 -20.88
N GLN A 578 -26.70 0.66 -21.63
CA GLN A 578 -27.91 0.03 -21.11
C GLN A 578 -28.06 -1.36 -21.71
N LYS A 579 -28.53 -2.30 -20.89
CA LYS A 579 -28.78 -3.70 -21.22
C LYS A 579 -30.28 -3.91 -21.31
N PHE A 580 -30.74 -4.59 -22.36
CA PHE A 580 -32.13 -4.92 -22.61
C PHE A 580 -32.26 -6.44 -22.70
N TYR A 581 -33.18 -7.00 -21.95
CA TYR A 581 -33.42 -8.44 -21.90
C TYR A 581 -34.61 -8.80 -22.80
N GLN A 582 -34.49 -9.92 -23.49
CA GLN A 582 -35.53 -10.45 -24.36
C GLN A 582 -36.36 -11.55 -23.68
N ASP A 583 -35.72 -12.21 -22.68
CA ASP A 583 -36.32 -13.32 -21.94
C ASP A 583 -36.15 -13.13 -20.45
N GLU A 584 -37.03 -13.74 -19.66
CA GLU A 584 -36.89 -13.83 -18.21
C GLU A 584 -35.64 -14.64 -17.83
N ARG A 585 -35.01 -14.24 -16.74
CA ARG A 585 -33.82 -14.91 -16.18
C ARG A 585 -34.24 -15.83 -15.06
N ARG A 586 -34.23 -17.13 -15.31
CA ARG A 586 -34.79 -18.17 -14.44
C ARG A 586 -33.78 -18.75 -13.44
N VAL A 587 -32.46 -18.71 -13.75
CA VAL A 587 -31.43 -19.22 -12.86
C VAL A 587 -31.10 -18.18 -11.78
N SER A 588 -31.16 -18.56 -10.51
CA SER A 588 -30.83 -17.72 -9.37
C SER A 588 -29.85 -18.41 -8.41
N LEU A 589 -29.25 -17.67 -7.50
CA LEU A 589 -28.41 -18.20 -6.42
C LEU A 589 -29.22 -18.70 -5.22
N HIS A 590 -30.46 -18.22 -5.06
CA HIS A 590 -31.30 -18.45 -3.88
C HIS A 590 -32.25 -19.64 -4.04
N ASP A 591 -32.26 -20.29 -5.20
CA ASP A 591 -33.10 -21.46 -5.48
C ASP A 591 -32.62 -22.77 -4.83
N MET A 592 -31.71 -22.74 -3.87
CA MET A 592 -31.47 -23.89 -3.02
C MET A 592 -32.76 -24.22 -2.29
N GLY A 593 -33.33 -25.43 -2.61
CA GLY A 593 -34.47 -25.96 -1.91
C GLY A 593 -34.27 -25.98 -0.42
N MET A 594 -34.48 -24.86 0.24
CA MET A 594 -34.99 -24.87 1.59
C MET A 594 -36.37 -25.52 1.43
N SER A 595 -36.40 -26.85 1.47
CA SER A 595 -37.60 -27.55 1.80
C SER A 595 -38.14 -26.87 3.03
N SER A 596 -39.19 -26.08 2.82
CA SER A 596 -40.21 -25.69 3.78
C SER A 596 -39.87 -26.07 5.23
N MET A 597 -38.88 -25.48 5.85
CA MET A 597 -39.02 -25.18 7.25
C MET A 597 -39.98 -24.02 7.33
N GLU A 598 -41.22 -24.31 7.61
CA GLU A 598 -42.23 -23.43 8.14
C GLU A 598 -41.66 -22.71 9.39
N MET A 599 -40.76 -21.76 9.18
CA MET A 599 -40.68 -20.65 10.09
C MET A 599 -41.77 -19.70 9.66
N GLY A 600 -42.75 -19.50 10.56
CA GLY A 600 -43.77 -18.48 10.48
C GLY A 600 -43.23 -17.07 10.38
N MET A 601 -42.48 -16.79 9.37
CA MET A 601 -42.15 -15.48 8.86
C MET A 601 -43.16 -15.17 7.76
N SER A 602 -44.28 -14.57 8.21
CA SER A 602 -45.22 -13.89 7.34
C SER A 602 -44.48 -13.14 6.24
N SER A 603 -44.84 -13.44 4.99
CA SER A 603 -44.57 -12.74 3.73
C SER A 603 -44.02 -11.32 3.88
N MET A 604 -42.79 -11.13 4.31
CA MET A 604 -42.07 -9.88 4.19
C MET A 604 -41.41 -9.82 2.80
N ASN A 605 -42.18 -9.27 1.87
CA ASN A 605 -41.76 -8.60 0.62
C ASN A 605 -40.49 -9.13 -0.04
N MET A 606 -40.57 -10.33 -0.63
CA MET A 606 -39.62 -10.79 -1.67
C MET A 606 -39.73 -9.98 -2.99
N SER A 607 -40.57 -8.96 -3.02
CA SER A 607 -40.94 -8.21 -4.21
C SER A 607 -39.82 -7.51 -5.00
N PRO A 608 -38.79 -6.88 -4.41
CA PRO A 608 -37.87 -6.09 -5.25
C PRO A 608 -36.87 -6.91 -6.06
N MET A 609 -36.51 -8.12 -5.59
CA MET A 609 -35.55 -8.97 -6.32
C MET A 609 -36.19 -9.76 -7.44
N MET A 610 -37.42 -10.25 -7.26
CA MET A 610 -38.21 -10.84 -8.32
C MET A 610 -38.51 -9.82 -9.43
N ASN A 611 -38.83 -8.57 -9.07
CA ASN A 611 -39.04 -7.53 -10.08
C ASN A 611 -37.80 -7.18 -10.89
N MET A 612 -36.58 -7.30 -10.33
CA MET A 612 -35.33 -7.13 -11.10
C MET A 612 -35.02 -8.31 -12.02
N MET A 613 -35.49 -9.51 -11.72
CA MET A 613 -35.31 -10.70 -12.59
C MET A 613 -36.32 -10.73 -13.74
N SER A 614 -37.48 -10.11 -13.56
CA SER A 614 -38.53 -10.01 -14.59
C SER A 614 -38.46 -8.74 -15.42
N SER A 615 -37.62 -7.77 -15.07
CA SER A 615 -37.50 -6.52 -15.82
C SER A 615 -36.87 -6.74 -17.20
N ASP A 616 -37.49 -6.23 -18.24
CA ASP A 616 -36.99 -6.26 -19.61
C ASP A 616 -35.83 -5.28 -19.83
N GLU A 617 -35.67 -4.30 -18.97
CA GLU A 617 -34.63 -3.29 -19.06
C GLU A 617 -33.71 -3.34 -17.84
N GLY A 618 -32.43 -3.52 -18.07
CA GLY A 618 -31.41 -3.25 -17.03
C GLY A 618 -31.25 -1.75 -16.77
N PRO A 619 -30.67 -1.37 -15.64
CA PRO A 619 -30.47 0.04 -15.35
C PRO A 619 -29.57 0.72 -16.37
N LEU A 620 -29.89 1.98 -16.69
CA LEU A 620 -29.04 2.85 -17.48
C LEU A 620 -27.78 3.18 -16.68
N MET A 621 -26.62 2.79 -17.21
CA MET A 621 -25.32 2.98 -16.57
C MET A 621 -24.61 4.17 -17.19
N ILE A 622 -24.16 5.09 -16.35
CA ILE A 622 -23.40 6.29 -16.76
C ILE A 622 -22.07 6.29 -16.00
N MET A 623 -20.98 6.46 -16.72
CA MET A 623 -19.64 6.63 -16.15
C MET A 623 -18.99 7.85 -16.76
N GLY A 624 -18.44 8.72 -15.93
CA GLY A 624 -17.79 9.95 -16.34
C GLY A 624 -16.43 10.14 -15.68
N LYS A 625 -15.48 10.66 -16.43
CA LYS A 625 -14.22 11.19 -15.94
C LYS A 625 -13.99 12.54 -16.59
N TRP A 626 -13.66 13.51 -15.78
CA TRP A 626 -13.33 14.86 -16.25
C TRP A 626 -12.07 15.37 -15.54
N MET A 627 -11.11 15.82 -16.35
CA MET A 627 -9.87 16.43 -15.90
C MET A 627 -9.78 17.85 -16.49
N PRO A 628 -10.38 18.85 -15.85
CA PRO A 628 -10.35 20.23 -16.34
C PRO A 628 -8.91 20.75 -16.51
N ASP A 629 -8.04 20.40 -15.57
CA ASP A 629 -6.61 20.69 -15.56
C ASP A 629 -5.80 19.43 -15.17
N MET A 630 -4.48 19.57 -15.00
CA MET A 630 -3.58 18.46 -14.63
C MET A 630 -3.65 18.11 -13.14
N SER A 631 -4.20 19.00 -12.36
CA SER A 631 -4.26 18.88 -10.90
C SER A 631 -5.62 18.42 -10.39
N THR A 632 -6.66 18.51 -11.21
CA THR A 632 -8.05 18.19 -10.84
C THR A 632 -8.57 16.98 -11.61
N MET A 633 -9.09 15.99 -10.90
CA MET A 633 -9.76 14.82 -11.45
C MET A 633 -11.12 14.63 -10.79
N ILE A 634 -12.15 14.55 -11.61
CA ILE A 634 -13.52 14.26 -11.19
C ILE A 634 -13.93 12.96 -11.87
N MET A 635 -14.37 11.99 -11.08
CA MET A 635 -14.94 10.73 -11.56
C MET A 635 -16.36 10.59 -11.02
N THR A 636 -17.26 10.17 -11.87
CA THR A 636 -18.65 9.92 -11.49
C THR A 636 -19.14 8.62 -12.13
N TYR A 637 -19.99 7.93 -11.43
CA TYR A 637 -20.72 6.78 -11.94
C TYR A 637 -22.12 6.77 -11.36
N GLY A 638 -23.05 6.20 -12.11
CA GLY A 638 -24.41 6.02 -11.65
C GLY A 638 -25.12 4.94 -12.45
N SER A 639 -26.10 4.32 -11.83
CA SER A 639 -27.06 3.47 -12.48
C SER A 639 -28.46 3.97 -12.18
N TYR A 640 -29.29 4.12 -13.19
CA TYR A 640 -30.67 4.55 -13.06
C TYR A 640 -31.61 3.40 -13.48
N ALA A 641 -32.41 2.92 -12.56
CA ALA A 641 -33.41 1.90 -12.81
C ALA A 641 -34.78 2.55 -13.06
N LYS A 642 -35.28 2.42 -14.28
CA LYS A 642 -36.51 3.05 -14.74
C LYS A 642 -37.75 2.52 -14.02
N ASP A 643 -37.79 1.21 -13.76
CA ASP A 643 -38.95 0.53 -13.13
C ASP A 643 -39.24 1.06 -11.72
N VAL A 644 -38.21 1.34 -10.98
CA VAL A 644 -38.32 1.87 -9.59
C VAL A 644 -38.08 3.39 -9.52
N LYS A 645 -37.78 4.05 -10.64
CA LYS A 645 -37.46 5.48 -10.73
C LYS A 645 -36.41 5.93 -9.71
N LYS A 646 -35.43 5.10 -9.42
CA LYS A 646 -34.39 5.31 -8.40
C LYS A 646 -33.00 5.01 -8.94
N PHE A 647 -32.00 5.54 -8.26
CA PHE A 647 -30.62 5.21 -8.48
C PHE A 647 -30.19 4.10 -7.52
N PRO A 648 -30.06 2.84 -7.94
CA PRO A 648 -29.54 1.76 -7.09
C PRO A 648 -28.07 1.96 -6.73
N MET A 649 -27.32 2.71 -7.52
CA MET A 649 -25.91 3.00 -7.28
C MET A 649 -25.53 4.34 -7.89
N ALA A 650 -24.80 5.16 -7.14
CA ALA A 650 -24.20 6.39 -7.63
C ALA A 650 -22.95 6.75 -6.83
N GLY A 651 -22.04 7.45 -7.47
CA GLY A 651 -20.87 7.95 -6.77
C GLY A 651 -20.17 9.07 -7.52
N ILE A 652 -19.53 9.93 -6.74
CA ILE A 652 -18.65 10.98 -7.24
C ILE A 652 -17.36 10.98 -6.43
N THR A 653 -16.24 11.15 -7.12
CA THR A 653 -14.94 11.32 -6.49
C THR A 653 -14.26 12.54 -7.11
N ILE A 654 -13.82 13.46 -6.29
CA ILE A 654 -13.14 14.68 -6.67
C ILE A 654 -11.78 14.68 -6.00
N ASN A 655 -10.71 14.76 -6.79
CA ASN A 655 -9.35 14.87 -6.28
C ASN A 655 -8.69 16.10 -6.90
N ARG A 656 -8.08 16.93 -6.07
CA ARG A 656 -7.33 18.09 -6.51
C ARG A 656 -5.98 18.18 -5.82
N LYS A 657 -4.93 18.36 -6.64
CA LYS A 657 -3.57 18.63 -6.16
C LYS A 657 -3.32 20.14 -6.21
N PHE A 658 -2.68 20.65 -5.17
CA PHE A 658 -2.18 22.02 -5.09
C PHE A 658 -0.67 21.98 -4.93
N LYS A 659 0.03 23.10 -5.09
CA LYS A 659 1.46 23.18 -4.80
C LYS A 659 1.78 22.78 -3.35
N SER A 660 0.92 23.19 -2.42
CA SER A 660 1.06 22.96 -0.98
C SER A 660 0.37 21.68 -0.48
N GLY A 661 -0.33 20.90 -1.33
CA GLY A 661 -1.01 19.71 -0.81
C GLY A 661 -2.03 19.07 -1.75
N LYS A 662 -2.93 18.30 -1.16
CA LYS A 662 -3.99 17.54 -1.85
C LYS A 662 -5.30 17.67 -1.09
N LEU A 663 -6.39 17.70 -1.83
CA LEU A 663 -7.76 17.64 -1.32
C LEU A 663 -8.54 16.57 -2.09
N GLY A 664 -9.27 15.74 -1.37
CA GLY A 664 -10.14 14.73 -1.95
C GLY A 664 -11.50 14.71 -1.29
N TYR A 665 -12.52 14.45 -2.07
CA TYR A 665 -13.88 14.21 -1.62
C TYR A 665 -14.46 13.04 -2.41
N ALA A 666 -15.13 12.12 -1.72
CA ALA A 666 -15.88 11.05 -2.35
C ALA A 666 -17.23 10.89 -1.66
N LYS A 667 -18.28 10.75 -2.47
CA LYS A 667 -19.61 10.34 -2.04
C LYS A 667 -19.95 9.06 -2.78
N ARG A 668 -20.44 8.05 -2.07
CA ARG A 668 -20.83 6.76 -2.63
C ARG A 668 -22.14 6.31 -2.04
N TYR A 669 -23.03 5.95 -2.91
CA TYR A 669 -24.32 5.40 -2.61
C TYR A 669 -24.51 4.07 -3.33
N LYS A 670 -24.95 3.06 -2.61
CA LYS A 670 -25.33 1.76 -3.19
C LYS A 670 -26.42 1.16 -2.34
N LYS A 671 -27.57 0.96 -2.94
CA LYS A 671 -28.64 0.16 -2.38
C LYS A 671 -28.46 -1.28 -2.86
N MET A 672 -28.18 -2.18 -1.95
CA MET A 672 -28.13 -3.60 -2.23
C MET A 672 -29.56 -4.15 -2.11
N SER A 673 -30.10 -4.64 -3.24
CA SER A 673 -31.37 -5.38 -3.24
C SER A 673 -31.04 -6.85 -2.98
N GLY A 674 -31.56 -7.41 -1.91
CA GLY A 674 -31.40 -8.78 -1.46
C GLY A 674 -32.26 -8.94 -0.23
N ASP A 675 -32.20 -10.09 0.44
CA ASP A 675 -32.93 -10.36 1.70
C ASP A 675 -32.62 -9.32 2.79
N PHE A 676 -31.61 -8.52 2.58
CA PHE A 676 -31.16 -7.43 3.43
C PHE A 676 -31.20 -6.13 2.66
N ASN A 677 -32.10 -5.22 3.04
CA ASN A 677 -32.14 -3.84 2.53
C ASN A 677 -30.94 -3.02 3.04
N THR A 678 -29.72 -3.42 2.67
CA THR A 678 -28.51 -2.71 3.04
C THR A 678 -28.31 -1.51 2.13
N VAL A 679 -28.26 -0.34 2.74
CA VAL A 679 -27.91 0.91 2.07
C VAL A 679 -26.48 1.25 2.49
N LEU A 680 -25.57 1.29 1.52
CA LEU A 680 -24.24 1.86 1.71
C LEU A 680 -24.31 3.31 1.23
N ASP A 681 -24.39 4.24 2.12
CA ASP A 681 -24.37 5.68 1.82
C ASP A 681 -23.30 6.36 2.68
N TYR A 682 -22.17 6.66 2.09
CA TYR A 682 -21.10 7.32 2.84
C TYR A 682 -20.40 8.42 2.06
N SER A 683 -19.96 9.41 2.81
CA SER A 683 -19.09 10.47 2.34
C SER A 683 -17.71 10.38 2.99
N GLU A 684 -16.68 10.71 2.22
CA GLU A 684 -15.31 10.76 2.68
C GLU A 684 -14.68 12.08 2.22
N PHE A 685 -14.09 12.79 3.16
CA PHE A 685 -13.30 13.99 2.92
C PHE A 685 -11.87 13.75 3.37
N PHE A 686 -10.93 14.22 2.59
CA PHE A 686 -9.52 14.10 2.86
C PHE A 686 -8.80 15.38 2.47
N ALA A 687 -7.91 15.86 3.33
CA ALA A 687 -7.01 16.96 3.04
C ALA A 687 -5.63 16.72 3.65
N ASN A 688 -4.60 17.03 2.88
CA ASN A 688 -3.22 17.04 3.33
C ASN A 688 -2.55 18.30 2.75
N PHE A 689 -2.19 19.22 3.61
CA PHE A 689 -1.63 20.50 3.22
C PHE A 689 -0.37 20.83 4.02
N ARG A 690 0.64 21.33 3.33
CA ARG A 690 1.73 22.08 3.94
C ARG A 690 1.22 23.51 4.13
N LEU A 691 1.03 23.92 5.38
CA LEU A 691 0.49 25.24 5.74
C LEU A 691 1.53 26.34 5.51
N ASN A 692 2.79 26.03 5.82
CA ASN A 692 3.95 26.85 5.52
C ASN A 692 5.20 25.95 5.38
N SER A 693 6.41 26.51 5.44
CA SER A 693 7.67 25.75 5.37
C SER A 693 7.81 24.70 6.47
N ASN A 694 7.19 24.93 7.62
CA ASN A 694 7.40 24.13 8.82
C ASN A 694 6.17 23.30 9.24
N TYR A 695 4.96 23.76 8.94
CA TYR A 695 3.75 23.12 9.43
C TYR A 695 2.98 22.41 8.32
N SER A 696 2.50 21.24 8.62
CA SER A 696 1.59 20.45 7.77
C SER A 696 0.34 20.05 8.54
N LEU A 697 -0.78 19.94 7.82
CA LEU A 697 -2.07 19.52 8.35
C LEU A 697 -2.57 18.33 7.54
N ILE A 698 -3.01 17.29 8.23
CA ILE A 698 -3.64 16.11 7.66
C ILE A 698 -5.01 15.97 8.30
N THR A 699 -6.03 15.82 7.49
CA THR A 699 -7.37 15.52 8.01
C THR A 699 -8.08 14.54 7.10
N LYS A 700 -8.84 13.64 7.71
CA LYS A 700 -9.73 12.70 7.04
C LYS A 700 -11.00 12.59 7.86
N LEU A 701 -12.13 12.62 7.19
CA LEU A 701 -13.42 12.36 7.79
C LEU A 701 -14.20 11.43 6.88
N LYS A 702 -14.60 10.28 7.40
CA LYS A 702 -15.49 9.33 6.72
C LYS A 702 -16.76 9.22 7.59
N ARG A 703 -17.91 9.39 6.98
CA ARG A 703 -19.21 9.38 7.60
C ARG A 703 -20.14 8.43 6.86
N ASP A 704 -20.95 7.72 7.60
CA ASP A 704 -22.13 7.02 7.12
C ASP A 704 -23.29 8.02 7.11
N ASP A 705 -23.77 8.35 5.92
CA ASP A 705 -24.79 9.37 5.74
C ASP A 705 -26.22 8.80 5.93
N ASP A 706 -26.37 7.49 5.86
CA ASP A 706 -27.65 6.81 6.13
C ASP A 706 -27.96 6.82 7.64
N SER A 707 -26.98 6.47 8.47
CA SER A 707 -27.12 6.45 9.93
C SER A 707 -26.68 7.73 10.62
N ASP A 708 -26.28 8.76 9.88
CA ASP A 708 -25.74 10.03 10.37
C ASP A 708 -24.59 9.87 11.37
N SER A 709 -23.77 8.84 11.18
CA SER A 709 -22.74 8.46 12.12
C SER A 709 -21.32 8.55 11.54
N LYS A 710 -20.37 8.89 12.42
CA LYS A 710 -18.96 8.92 12.07
C LYS A 710 -18.41 7.47 11.94
N ILE A 711 -17.73 7.17 10.83
CA ILE A 711 -17.02 5.91 10.63
C ILE A 711 -15.56 6.07 11.04
N GLU A 712 -14.90 7.13 10.57
CA GLU A 712 -13.50 7.39 10.85
C GLU A 712 -13.24 8.90 10.81
N SER A 713 -12.48 9.39 11.77
CA SER A 713 -11.91 10.73 11.70
C SER A 713 -10.42 10.67 12.03
N VAL A 714 -9.64 11.46 11.31
CA VAL A 714 -8.20 11.61 11.53
C VAL A 714 -7.87 13.09 11.47
N LEU A 715 -7.14 13.57 12.44
CA LEU A 715 -6.56 14.90 12.48
C LEU A 715 -5.09 14.78 12.84
N GLY A 716 -4.21 15.27 11.98
CA GLY A 716 -2.77 15.25 12.21
C GLY A 716 -2.16 16.62 11.98
N ILE A 717 -1.27 17.01 12.87
CA ILE A 717 -0.44 18.20 12.73
C ILE A 717 1.01 17.75 12.73
N GLY A 718 1.76 18.19 11.73
CA GLY A 718 3.19 17.97 11.61
C GLY A 718 3.94 19.29 11.70
N TYR A 719 5.03 19.28 12.43
CA TYR A 719 6.05 20.33 12.45
C TYR A 719 7.34 19.76 11.93
N GLU A 720 7.93 20.42 10.95
CA GLU A 720 9.19 20.03 10.33
C GLU A 720 10.09 21.25 10.23
N ASN A 721 11.31 21.14 10.75
CA ASN A 721 12.37 22.11 10.51
C ASN A 721 13.62 21.38 10.01
N CYS A 722 14.78 22.02 10.04
CA CYS A 722 16.02 21.40 9.60
C CYS A 722 16.57 20.39 10.60
N CYS A 723 16.15 20.47 11.85
CA CYS A 723 16.65 19.68 12.96
C CYS A 723 15.83 18.44 13.21
N PHE A 724 14.50 18.57 13.18
CA PHE A 724 13.61 17.47 13.54
C PHE A 724 12.25 17.55 12.85
N ILE A 725 11.58 16.44 12.88
CA ILE A 725 10.19 16.29 12.50
C ILE A 725 9.42 15.82 13.71
N PHE A 726 8.32 16.50 13.97
CA PHE A 726 7.39 16.12 15.01
C PHE A 726 5.98 16.06 14.43
N LYS A 727 5.26 14.95 14.64
CA LYS A 727 3.89 14.80 14.20
C LYS A 727 3.04 14.22 15.30
N ILE A 728 1.86 14.77 15.45
CA ILE A 728 0.80 14.24 16.29
C ILE A 728 -0.38 13.92 15.38
N THR A 729 -0.87 12.70 15.46
CA THR A 729 -2.04 12.26 14.70
C THR A 729 -3.06 11.66 15.66
N ALA A 730 -4.20 12.30 15.80
CA ALA A 730 -5.35 11.76 16.51
C ALA A 730 -6.28 11.07 15.51
N SER A 731 -6.66 9.86 15.78
CA SER A 731 -7.61 9.10 14.98
C SER A 731 -8.69 8.50 15.86
N ASP A 732 -9.90 8.45 15.33
CA ASP A 732 -11.02 7.82 15.98
C ASP A 732 -11.80 6.99 14.95
N LYS A 733 -11.96 5.70 15.23
CA LYS A 733 -12.56 4.74 14.32
C LYS A 733 -13.71 4.01 15.01
N ASN A 734 -14.85 4.00 14.33
CA ASN A 734 -15.98 3.18 14.75
C ASN A 734 -15.83 1.78 14.12
N LEU A 735 -15.32 0.83 14.89
CA LEU A 735 -15.02 -0.52 14.39
C LEU A 735 -16.27 -1.34 14.09
N SER A 736 -17.41 -1.07 14.74
CA SER A 736 -18.67 -1.78 14.47
C SER A 736 -19.20 -1.51 13.04
N LYS A 737 -18.92 -0.32 12.50
CA LYS A 737 -19.30 0.08 11.14
C LYS A 737 -18.20 -0.17 10.10
N TYR A 738 -17.06 -0.65 10.54
CA TYR A 738 -15.92 -0.97 9.65
C TYR A 738 -16.07 -2.29 8.90
N LEU A 739 -17.00 -3.14 9.33
CA LEU A 739 -17.32 -4.37 8.63
C LEU A 739 -18.18 -4.00 7.42
N ASP A 740 -17.54 -3.85 6.26
CA ASP A 740 -18.23 -3.60 5.00
C ASP A 740 -19.32 -4.66 4.79
N GLY A 741 -20.56 -4.22 4.60
CA GLY A 741 -21.72 -5.08 4.35
C GLY A 741 -22.49 -5.52 5.60
N TYR A 742 -22.10 -5.08 6.80
CA TYR A 742 -22.86 -5.34 8.01
C TYR A 742 -23.82 -4.18 8.32
N ASN A 743 -25.10 -4.47 8.30
CA ASN A 743 -26.12 -3.54 8.83
C ASN A 743 -26.70 -4.14 10.13
N PRO A 744 -26.42 -3.55 11.31
CA PRO A 744 -26.93 -4.05 12.58
C PRO A 744 -28.45 -4.09 12.65
N ASN A 745 -29.15 -3.26 11.86
CA ASN A 745 -30.61 -3.19 11.86
C ASN A 745 -31.29 -4.37 11.15
N THR A 746 -30.55 -5.20 10.44
CA THR A 746 -31.09 -6.36 9.72
C THR A 746 -31.23 -7.60 10.60
N TYR A 747 -30.55 -7.64 11.74
CA TYR A 747 -30.53 -8.78 12.68
C TYR A 747 -30.87 -8.33 14.09
N THR A 748 -32.13 -7.94 14.36
CA THR A 748 -32.52 -7.46 15.68
C THR A 748 -32.27 -8.48 16.80
N TYR A 749 -32.42 -9.79 16.53
CA TYR A 749 -32.10 -10.84 17.49
C TYR A 749 -30.59 -11.23 17.50
N LEU A 750 -29.81 -10.83 16.49
CA LEU A 750 -28.35 -10.94 16.51
C LEU A 750 -27.71 -9.76 17.24
N ASN A 751 -28.38 -8.61 17.32
CA ASN A 751 -27.89 -7.46 18.08
C ASN A 751 -27.75 -7.78 19.57
N ASP A 752 -28.74 -8.45 20.17
CA ASP A 752 -28.67 -8.85 21.60
C ASP A 752 -27.55 -9.86 21.86
N ALA A 753 -27.35 -10.81 20.93
CA ALA A 753 -26.25 -11.76 21.01
C ALA A 753 -24.90 -11.10 20.70
N TRP A 754 -24.87 -10.12 19.79
CA TRP A 754 -23.69 -9.41 19.35
C TRP A 754 -23.19 -8.45 20.42
N ASP A 755 -24.06 -7.66 21.02
CA ASP A 755 -23.70 -6.72 22.10
C ASP A 755 -23.27 -7.45 23.38
N ASN A 756 -23.77 -8.66 23.60
CA ASN A 756 -23.38 -9.49 24.77
C ASN A 756 -22.17 -10.39 24.53
N ILE A 757 -21.85 -10.76 23.28
CA ILE A 757 -20.79 -11.74 22.95
C ILE A 757 -19.56 -11.05 22.38
N ILE A 758 -19.72 -9.96 21.63
CA ILE A 758 -18.62 -9.26 20.95
C ILE A 758 -18.69 -7.77 21.27
N ARG A 759 -17.93 -7.37 22.27
CA ARG A 759 -17.72 -5.96 22.55
C ARG A 759 -16.76 -5.38 21.51
N ILE A 760 -17.33 -4.81 20.44
CA ILE A 760 -16.54 -4.05 19.45
C ILE A 760 -16.43 -2.62 19.95
N GLU A 761 -15.32 -2.31 20.58
CA GLU A 761 -15.05 -0.97 21.08
C GLU A 761 -14.64 -0.02 19.94
N ASN A 762 -15.07 1.22 20.03
CA ASN A 762 -14.52 2.29 19.21
C ASN A 762 -13.04 2.47 19.55
N LYS A 763 -12.20 2.61 18.55
CA LYS A 763 -10.75 2.74 18.72
C LYS A 763 -10.32 4.17 18.47
N SER A 764 -10.03 4.89 19.55
CA SER A 764 -9.39 6.19 19.49
C SER A 764 -7.91 6.03 19.77
N ARG A 765 -7.06 6.64 18.92
CA ARG A 765 -5.61 6.52 19.00
C ARG A 765 -4.95 7.87 18.77
N ILE A 766 -3.94 8.18 19.55
CA ILE A 766 -3.03 9.30 19.33
C ILE A 766 -1.65 8.71 19.05
N ASN A 767 -1.12 8.99 17.87
CA ASN A 767 0.22 8.60 17.47
C ASN A 767 1.17 9.79 17.59
N PHE A 768 2.34 9.54 18.13
CA PHE A 768 3.44 10.49 18.20
C PHE A 768 4.57 9.97 17.32
N GLU A 769 5.00 10.77 16.37
CA GLU A 769 6.18 10.51 15.55
C GLU A 769 7.19 11.62 15.80
N PHE A 770 8.41 11.24 16.12
CA PHE A 770 9.52 12.16 16.32
C PHE A 770 10.75 11.61 15.60
N GLU A 771 11.40 12.45 14.79
CA GLU A 771 12.58 12.08 14.02
C GLU A 771 13.61 13.18 14.09
N PHE A 772 14.87 12.81 14.38
CA PHE A 772 16.02 13.69 14.21
C PHE A 772 16.45 13.67 12.74
N LYS A 773 16.34 14.80 12.05
CA LYS A 773 16.78 14.90 10.65
C LYS A 773 18.27 14.62 10.52
N GLY A 774 18.60 13.85 9.50
CA GLY A 774 19.98 13.45 9.21
C GLY A 774 20.40 12.12 9.82
N LEU A 775 19.73 11.64 10.88
CA LEU A 775 20.00 10.33 11.46
C LEU A 775 19.23 9.19 10.79
N ASN A 776 18.06 9.48 10.21
CA ASN A 776 17.24 8.48 9.53
C ASN A 776 16.61 8.98 8.22
N SER A 777 16.39 8.07 7.26
CA SER A 777 15.90 8.36 5.90
C SER A 777 14.48 7.90 5.61
N SER A 778 13.63 7.57 6.59
CA SER A 778 12.36 6.89 6.31
C SER A 778 11.09 7.69 6.60
N PHE A 779 10.63 8.42 5.56
CA PHE A 779 9.33 9.13 5.52
C PHE A 779 8.13 8.25 5.11
N GLU A 780 8.22 6.91 5.15
CA GLU A 780 7.23 6.05 4.50
C GLU A 780 5.92 5.81 5.26
N LYS A 781 5.88 5.94 6.60
CA LYS A 781 4.71 5.50 7.39
C LYS A 781 3.43 6.31 7.14
N VAL A 782 3.54 7.63 7.13
CA VAL A 782 2.37 8.50 6.88
C VAL A 782 1.90 8.40 5.43
N SER A 783 2.83 8.29 4.49
CA SER A 783 2.51 8.09 3.08
C SER A 783 1.78 6.77 2.84
N ARG A 784 2.16 5.68 3.51
CA ARG A 784 1.45 4.39 3.44
C ARG A 784 0.04 4.46 4.03
N PHE A 785 -0.11 5.06 5.20
CA PHE A 785 -1.43 5.25 5.81
C PHE A 785 -2.38 6.04 4.91
N MET A 786 -1.86 7.05 4.24
CA MET A 786 -2.61 7.93 3.36
C MET A 786 -2.97 7.27 2.02
N ASN A 787 -2.05 6.52 1.44
CA ASN A 787 -2.28 5.83 0.16
C ASN A 787 -3.29 4.68 0.29
N ASN A 788 -3.34 4.02 1.44
CA ASN A 788 -4.26 2.90 1.68
C ASN A 788 -5.70 3.33 1.95
N SER A 789 -5.96 4.61 2.23
CA SER A 789 -7.28 5.06 2.67
C SER A 789 -8.21 5.54 1.56
N ILE A 790 -7.69 6.04 0.44
CA ILE A 790 -8.52 6.68 -0.61
C ILE A 790 -8.53 5.92 -1.94
N LEU A 791 -7.48 5.15 -2.25
CA LEU A 791 -7.28 4.58 -3.59
C LEU A 791 -7.68 3.10 -3.73
N ASN A 792 -8.05 2.41 -2.67
CA ASN A 792 -8.33 0.98 -2.68
C ASN A 792 -9.83 0.63 -2.57
N TYR A 793 -10.65 1.34 -3.35
CA TYR A 793 -12.05 0.93 -3.54
C TYR A 793 -12.40 0.82 -5.01
#